data_5f24fce353756ce71b0e5d24d89338b7
#
_entry.id   5f24fce353756ce71b0e5d24d89338b7
#
_cell.length_a   1.000
_cell.length_b   1.000
_cell.length_c   1.000
_cell.angle_alpha   90.00
_cell.angle_beta   90.00
_cell.angle_gamma   90.00
#
_symmetry.space_group_name_H-M   'P 1'
#
loop_
_entity.id
_entity.type
_entity.pdbx_description
1 polymer ?
#
loop_
_entity_poly.entity_id
_entity_poly.type
_entity_poly.pdbx_seq_one_letter_code
_entity_poly.pdbx_strand_id
1 'polypeptide(L)'
;MKRFLSVFTLLALMTTVSFAQEKKPDWKRWHYLSEEEMHNTTRGVNFVETDPPTGTPRFVAEFEPMQGVLIRYPLGIPESLVVQLANNCHVYCLVISDYQNSAQNTFQNAGVNMNNVTFVNAPTDSYWVRDYGPWYIFEDREPAIVDNVYNRPRPDDDNVSGVFANFWDIPMYGMNLEHTGGNMMEDGRGHGVSDELVLRENGNNENNVRNKMRDYLGIDPYHITIDPQGDYIAHVDCWGKYLAPDKILIARLPQSNPRYQYYEEVAEYFENTNCCWGYPYKVYRVDEPGGYTLAPYTNSLILNHSVYVPLGSNSTYNQQALAVYQEAMPGYEIVGVQSTYGISWENTDALHCRTRGVMDFDMLFVDHRNVLFGEQEWQESIPVVSKFIAYSGEELKQDSLLVYYSIDGGEYQVAHMTATGNPDEYVGYITGYQGGSEIDYYVFGADESGHRYTQPVFAELDPHHFTMGQHEPAGELVITPDTLWFDSFTDTQSFTLRNETDNDVVISDILYDQDYHLIGDESNPSLPYTLQVGQSVTFNVVFDALFPPGKDDVYFIGEIKLMTTVGERRIQAMMRKTIWDSGLVLVGSPNVYVEDEDGAEAVLQNRNFGTHETIKINSIEEVGDTPILNIEPQHELPYTMAHNEYFSIKFTPKVQAGKGYENTFVKVQSTDGELQFMVLVNEDLLSVSENANVLKLYPNPSNGQFTIEGEGLAIIYNTLGQKVKEVEVNGKQTVDLEKGVYVVKMNDSVMKVVVK
;
A
#
# COMPACT_ATOMS: atom_id res chain seq x y z
N MET A 1 64.21 -59.96 39.80
CA MET A 1 62.88 -60.32 39.24
C MET A 1 61.69 -59.68 39.98
N LYS A 2 61.82 -59.05 41.11
CA LYS A 2 60.67 -58.37 41.88
C LYS A 2 60.52 -56.83 41.52
N ARG A 3 61.45 -56.25 40.73
CA ARG A 3 61.30 -54.79 40.38
C ARG A 3 60.75 -54.60 38.95
N PHE A 4 60.63 -55.61 38.12
CA PHE A 4 60.05 -55.51 36.78
C PHE A 4 58.55 -55.76 36.79
N LEU A 5 58.00 -56.42 37.82
CA LEU A 5 56.55 -56.69 37.88
C LEU A 5 55.74 -55.45 38.34
N SER A 6 56.38 -54.53 39.11
CA SER A 6 55.72 -53.31 39.60
C SER A 6 55.59 -52.20 38.50
N VAL A 7 56.47 -52.22 37.51
CA VAL A 7 56.40 -51.23 36.42
C VAL A 7 55.35 -51.62 35.38
N PHE A 8 55.13 -52.92 35.14
CA PHE A 8 54.10 -53.38 34.21
C PHE A 8 52.69 -53.25 34.79
N THR A 9 52.52 -53.34 36.10
CA THR A 9 51.21 -53.16 36.75
C THR A 9 50.82 -51.66 36.81
N LEU A 10 51.80 -50.75 36.93
CA LEU A 10 51.54 -49.31 36.92
C LEU A 10 51.30 -48.81 35.48
N LEU A 11 51.90 -49.41 34.46
CA LEU A 11 51.59 -49.05 33.04
C LEU A 11 50.24 -49.62 32.59
N ALA A 12 49.81 -50.78 33.12
CA ALA A 12 48.48 -51.35 32.84
C ALA A 12 47.35 -50.58 33.57
N LEU A 13 47.63 -49.91 34.70
CA LEU A 13 46.63 -49.04 35.38
C LEU A 13 46.59 -47.65 34.76
N MET A 14 47.62 -47.18 34.06
CA MET A 14 47.59 -45.89 33.36
C MET A 14 46.90 -45.96 31.98
N THR A 15 46.66 -47.13 31.44
CA THR A 15 45.97 -47.31 30.15
C THR A 15 44.46 -47.55 30.31
N THR A 16 43.95 -47.67 31.53
CA THR A 16 42.50 -47.88 31.78
C THR A 16 41.79 -46.69 32.39
N VAL A 17 42.44 -45.54 32.58
CA VAL A 17 41.80 -44.30 33.07
C VAL A 17 41.59 -43.26 31.93
N SER A 18 41.79 -43.66 30.69
CA SER A 18 41.64 -42.72 29.58
C SER A 18 40.39 -42.90 28.69
N PHE A 19 39.37 -43.58 29.21
CA PHE A 19 38.11 -43.70 28.42
C PHE A 19 36.90 -43.51 29.29
N ALA A 20 36.71 -42.29 29.80
CA ALA A 20 35.45 -41.78 30.18
C ALA A 20 35.57 -40.24 30.33
N GLN A 21 36.12 -39.60 29.32
CA GLN A 21 35.73 -38.25 29.06
C GLN A 21 34.44 -38.42 28.24
N GLU A 22 33.27 -38.34 28.94
CA GLU A 22 32.01 -38.09 28.27
C GLU A 22 32.31 -36.92 27.31
N LYS A 23 32.35 -37.20 26.00
CA LYS A 23 32.27 -36.15 25.01
C LYS A 23 30.99 -35.44 25.32
N LYS A 24 31.08 -34.24 25.93
CA LYS A 24 29.91 -33.34 25.98
C LYS A 24 29.35 -33.34 24.57
N PRO A 25 28.06 -33.59 24.41
CA PRO A 25 27.45 -33.56 23.10
C PRO A 25 27.89 -32.28 22.39
N ASP A 26 28.43 -32.41 21.20
CA ASP A 26 28.77 -31.26 20.38
C ASP A 26 27.45 -30.69 19.86
N TRP A 27 26.85 -29.81 20.64
CA TRP A 27 25.56 -29.21 20.35
C TRP A 27 25.47 -28.56 18.96
N LYS A 28 26.62 -28.17 18.38
CA LYS A 28 26.77 -27.72 16.98
C LYS A 28 26.38 -28.77 15.96
N ARG A 29 26.45 -30.06 16.32
CA ARG A 29 26.10 -31.17 15.43
C ARG A 29 24.64 -31.61 15.55
N TRP A 30 23.86 -31.08 16.48
CA TRP A 30 22.48 -31.54 16.64
C TRP A 30 21.53 -31.04 15.53
N HIS A 31 21.79 -29.92 14.93
CA HIS A 31 21.09 -29.52 13.71
C HIS A 31 21.70 -30.20 12.49
N TYR A 32 23.02 -30.39 12.47
CA TYR A 32 23.69 -31.20 11.50
C TYR A 32 23.46 -32.69 11.79
N LEU A 33 23.35 -33.51 10.73
CA LEU A 33 23.36 -34.96 10.87
C LEU A 33 24.70 -35.37 11.46
N SER A 34 24.67 -36.21 12.49
CA SER A 34 25.89 -36.89 12.94
C SER A 34 26.40 -37.86 11.87
N GLU A 35 27.65 -38.35 11.98
CA GLU A 35 28.16 -39.35 11.07
C GLU A 35 27.29 -40.61 11.02
N GLU A 36 26.70 -41.00 12.15
CA GLU A 36 25.75 -42.10 12.25
C GLU A 36 24.43 -41.78 11.52
N GLU A 37 23.88 -40.62 11.75
CA GLU A 37 22.64 -40.15 11.11
C GLU A 37 22.81 -39.98 9.58
N MET A 38 23.99 -39.56 9.10
CA MET A 38 24.28 -39.45 7.65
C MET A 38 24.23 -40.82 6.93
N HIS A 39 24.47 -41.90 7.64
CA HIS A 39 24.37 -43.26 7.10
C HIS A 39 23.00 -43.90 7.34
N ASN A 40 22.17 -43.28 8.18
CA ASN A 40 20.81 -43.74 8.45
C ASN A 40 19.82 -42.99 7.55
N THR A 41 19.29 -43.69 6.56
CA THR A 41 18.28 -43.13 5.64
C THR A 41 16.84 -43.38 6.08
N THR A 42 16.66 -44.03 7.24
CA THR A 42 15.34 -44.36 7.74
C THR A 42 14.67 -43.09 8.29
N ARG A 43 13.51 -42.74 7.76
CA ARG A 43 12.66 -41.64 8.18
C ARG A 43 11.28 -42.21 8.50
N GLY A 44 10.49 -41.48 9.31
CA GLY A 44 9.09 -41.82 9.55
C GLY A 44 8.88 -43.21 10.14
N VAL A 45 9.72 -43.63 11.11
CA VAL A 45 9.65 -45.00 11.68
C VAL A 45 8.29 -45.29 12.32
N ASN A 46 7.67 -44.29 12.92
CA ASN A 46 6.36 -44.36 13.57
C ASN A 46 5.26 -43.69 12.70
N PHE A 47 5.60 -43.16 11.53
CA PHE A 47 4.68 -42.47 10.65
C PHE A 47 3.63 -43.42 10.08
N VAL A 48 2.37 -42.98 10.07
CA VAL A 48 1.24 -43.71 9.47
C VAL A 48 0.52 -42.79 8.50
N GLU A 49 0.64 -43.07 7.20
CA GLU A 49 -0.10 -42.33 6.17
C GLU A 49 -1.61 -42.53 6.35
N THR A 50 -2.36 -41.44 6.25
CA THR A 50 -3.82 -41.44 6.20
C THR A 50 -4.33 -40.79 4.93
N ASP A 51 -5.62 -40.90 4.66
CA ASP A 51 -6.28 -40.00 3.73
C ASP A 51 -6.24 -38.56 4.27
N PRO A 52 -6.27 -37.53 3.43
CA PRO A 52 -6.35 -36.14 3.88
C PRO A 52 -7.68 -35.86 4.59
N PRO A 53 -7.78 -34.72 5.31
CA PRO A 53 -9.03 -34.27 5.91
C PRO A 53 -10.19 -34.32 4.90
N THR A 54 -11.38 -34.69 5.34
CA THR A 54 -12.58 -34.71 4.47
C THR A 54 -13.27 -33.37 4.38
N GLY A 55 -13.11 -32.53 5.42
CA GLY A 55 -13.50 -31.12 5.46
C GLY A 55 -12.45 -30.23 4.81
N THR A 56 -12.68 -28.95 4.89
CA THR A 56 -11.74 -27.93 4.35
C THR A 56 -10.63 -27.65 5.34
N PRO A 57 -9.38 -28.03 5.06
CA PRO A 57 -8.27 -27.73 5.95
C PRO A 57 -7.87 -26.26 5.86
N ARG A 58 -7.54 -25.64 6.99
CA ARG A 58 -6.94 -24.31 7.10
C ARG A 58 -5.71 -24.39 8.02
N PHE A 59 -4.54 -24.12 7.47
CA PHE A 59 -3.31 -24.04 8.25
C PHE A 59 -3.25 -22.71 9.00
N VAL A 60 -2.81 -22.71 10.25
CA VAL A 60 -2.83 -21.55 11.14
C VAL A 60 -1.47 -20.84 11.12
N ALA A 61 -1.45 -19.57 10.76
CA ALA A 61 -0.24 -18.75 10.69
C ALA A 61 0.32 -18.41 12.07
N GLU A 62 1.66 -18.24 12.14
CA GLU A 62 2.35 -17.94 13.41
C GLU A 62 1.91 -16.63 14.06
N PHE A 63 1.46 -15.65 13.28
CA PHE A 63 0.96 -14.36 13.78
C PHE A 63 -0.53 -14.38 14.17
N GLU A 64 -1.22 -15.50 13.99
CA GLU A 64 -2.59 -15.70 14.49
C GLU A 64 -2.60 -16.01 16.01
N PRO A 65 -3.77 -15.96 16.66
CA PRO A 65 -3.84 -16.22 18.11
C PRO A 65 -3.28 -17.59 18.50
N MET A 66 -2.44 -17.59 19.52
CA MET A 66 -1.81 -18.78 20.08
C MET A 66 -2.22 -18.94 21.54
N GLN A 67 -2.72 -20.13 21.93
CA GLN A 67 -3.01 -20.46 23.33
C GLN A 67 -1.74 -20.74 24.13
N GLY A 68 -0.62 -21.04 23.46
CA GLY A 68 0.62 -21.34 24.14
C GLY A 68 1.83 -21.46 23.22
N VAL A 69 2.93 -21.87 23.80
CA VAL A 69 4.17 -22.14 23.11
C VAL A 69 4.78 -23.47 23.55
N LEU A 70 5.25 -24.24 22.61
CA LEU A 70 5.97 -25.49 22.79
C LEU A 70 7.46 -25.24 22.92
N ILE A 71 8.05 -25.77 23.96
CA ILE A 71 9.50 -25.83 24.20
C ILE A 71 9.90 -27.22 24.66
N ARG A 72 11.17 -27.44 24.82
CA ARG A 72 11.72 -28.75 25.29
C ARG A 72 12.74 -28.57 26.40
N TYR A 73 12.82 -29.51 27.31
CA TYR A 73 13.89 -29.59 28.34
C TYR A 73 14.76 -30.84 28.16
N PRO A 74 16.12 -30.72 28.22
CA PRO A 74 16.93 -29.52 28.53
C PRO A 74 16.78 -28.40 27.53
N LEU A 75 16.77 -27.15 28.06
CA LEU A 75 16.45 -25.98 27.28
C LEU A 75 17.41 -25.71 26.10
N GLY A 76 16.88 -25.37 24.97
CA GLY A 76 17.59 -24.76 23.84
C GLY A 76 17.50 -23.21 23.80
N ILE A 77 16.75 -22.61 24.73
CA ILE A 77 16.52 -21.18 24.87
C ILE A 77 16.90 -20.68 26.27
N PRO A 78 17.19 -19.37 26.44
CA PRO A 78 17.49 -18.79 27.73
C PRO A 78 16.33 -18.94 28.73
N GLU A 79 16.62 -19.25 29.99
CA GLU A 79 15.61 -19.32 31.07
C GLU A 79 14.82 -18.00 31.18
N SER A 80 15.48 -16.86 30.97
CA SER A 80 14.83 -15.55 30.99
C SER A 80 13.75 -15.39 29.90
N LEU A 81 13.90 -16.07 28.76
CA LEU A 81 12.86 -16.14 27.75
C LEU A 81 11.68 -17.00 28.24
N VAL A 82 11.92 -18.13 28.89
CA VAL A 82 10.86 -18.97 29.46
C VAL A 82 10.01 -18.19 30.46
N VAL A 83 10.64 -17.29 31.24
CA VAL A 83 9.92 -16.40 32.19
C VAL A 83 8.97 -15.48 31.42
N GLN A 84 9.43 -14.86 30.29
CA GLN A 84 8.62 -13.97 29.49
C GLN A 84 7.48 -14.72 28.78
N LEU A 85 7.77 -15.88 28.20
CA LEU A 85 6.77 -16.72 27.55
C LEU A 85 5.67 -17.11 28.49
N ALA A 86 6.03 -17.59 29.73
CA ALA A 86 5.06 -17.98 30.73
C ALA A 86 4.24 -16.82 31.33
N ASN A 87 4.66 -15.58 31.13
CA ASN A 87 3.86 -14.41 31.48
C ASN A 87 2.86 -14.02 30.37
N ASN A 88 3.16 -14.36 29.12
CA ASN A 88 2.35 -13.97 27.95
C ASN A 88 1.36 -15.06 27.53
N CYS A 89 1.72 -16.33 27.69
CA CYS A 89 0.88 -17.45 27.28
C CYS A 89 1.19 -18.70 28.08
N HIS A 90 0.53 -19.81 27.77
CA HIS A 90 0.83 -21.11 28.37
C HIS A 90 2.09 -21.73 27.72
N VAL A 91 2.97 -22.32 28.53
CA VAL A 91 4.19 -23.02 28.09
C VAL A 91 3.99 -24.53 28.20
N TYR A 92 4.01 -25.22 27.09
CA TYR A 92 4.05 -26.66 26.99
C TYR A 92 5.50 -27.12 26.91
N CYS A 93 6.03 -27.80 27.92
CA CYS A 93 7.42 -28.23 27.96
C CYS A 93 7.54 -29.72 27.78
N LEU A 94 8.06 -30.17 26.63
CA LEU A 94 8.43 -31.58 26.40
C LEU A 94 9.56 -31.99 27.35
N VAL A 95 9.38 -33.03 28.13
CA VAL A 95 10.38 -33.54 29.05
C VAL A 95 10.11 -34.99 29.38
N ILE A 96 11.15 -35.80 29.49
CA ILE A 96 11.01 -37.17 30.01
C ILE A 96 10.82 -37.13 31.51
N SER A 97 10.08 -38.10 32.06
CA SER A 97 9.74 -38.19 33.50
C SER A 97 10.94 -38.05 34.43
N ASP A 98 12.09 -38.61 34.06
CA ASP A 98 13.31 -38.59 34.86
C ASP A 98 13.89 -37.17 35.03
N TYR A 99 13.66 -36.30 34.08
CA TYR A 99 14.14 -34.89 34.08
C TYR A 99 13.08 -33.90 34.52
N GLN A 100 11.81 -34.29 34.69
CA GLN A 100 10.72 -33.36 35.01
C GLN A 100 10.99 -32.55 36.29
N ASN A 101 11.49 -33.20 37.36
CA ASN A 101 11.85 -32.50 38.59
C ASN A 101 12.99 -31.49 38.36
N SER A 102 13.93 -31.82 37.49
CA SER A 102 15.03 -30.92 37.14
C SER A 102 14.51 -29.69 36.36
N ALA A 103 13.63 -29.92 35.41
CA ALA A 103 12.97 -28.87 34.64
C ALA A 103 12.17 -27.94 35.57
N GLN A 104 11.35 -28.52 36.47
CA GLN A 104 10.57 -27.75 37.42
C GLN A 104 11.46 -26.91 38.35
N ASN A 105 12.55 -27.44 38.87
CA ASN A 105 13.48 -26.71 39.72
C ASN A 105 14.16 -25.57 38.92
N THR A 106 14.57 -25.84 37.69
CA THR A 106 15.17 -24.82 36.79
C THR A 106 14.20 -23.66 36.59
N PHE A 107 12.95 -23.97 36.24
CA PHE A 107 11.93 -22.94 35.97
C PHE A 107 11.57 -22.13 37.22
N GLN A 108 11.40 -22.80 38.35
CA GLN A 108 11.13 -22.12 39.64
C GLN A 108 12.28 -21.20 40.05
N ASN A 109 13.53 -21.66 39.92
CA ASN A 109 14.71 -20.87 40.26
C ASN A 109 14.87 -19.65 39.33
N ALA A 110 14.47 -19.76 38.08
CA ALA A 110 14.45 -18.67 37.13
C ALA A 110 13.29 -17.67 37.34
N GLY A 111 12.30 -18.03 38.18
CA GLY A 111 11.11 -17.21 38.44
C GLY A 111 9.99 -17.36 37.42
N VAL A 112 9.94 -18.48 36.72
CA VAL A 112 8.86 -18.78 35.76
C VAL A 112 7.52 -18.89 36.50
N ASN A 113 6.47 -18.33 35.93
CA ASN A 113 5.10 -18.49 36.42
C ASN A 113 4.62 -19.93 36.17
N MET A 114 4.80 -20.79 37.16
CA MET A 114 4.49 -22.21 37.06
C MET A 114 3.01 -22.54 36.85
N ASN A 115 2.09 -21.60 37.10
CA ASN A 115 0.66 -21.77 36.79
C ASN A 115 0.40 -21.83 35.29
N ASN A 116 1.30 -21.28 34.49
CA ASN A 116 1.24 -21.23 33.00
C ASN A 116 2.21 -22.24 32.39
N VAL A 117 2.58 -23.32 33.10
CA VAL A 117 3.47 -24.36 32.58
C VAL A 117 2.85 -25.73 32.70
N THR A 118 2.81 -26.46 31.61
CA THR A 118 2.48 -27.89 31.58
C THR A 118 3.68 -28.68 31.09
N PHE A 119 4.10 -29.66 31.86
CA PHE A 119 5.11 -30.61 31.42
C PHE A 119 4.45 -31.79 30.72
N VAL A 120 4.81 -31.97 29.43
CA VAL A 120 4.33 -33.07 28.59
C VAL A 120 5.41 -34.14 28.55
N ASN A 121 5.08 -35.33 29.06
CA ASN A 121 6.04 -36.42 29.16
C ASN A 121 6.25 -37.07 27.79
N ALA A 122 7.34 -36.70 27.12
CA ALA A 122 7.78 -37.31 25.87
C ALA A 122 9.29 -37.29 25.77
N PRO A 123 9.93 -38.35 25.24
CA PRO A 123 11.31 -38.30 24.83
C PRO A 123 11.45 -37.42 23.61
N THR A 124 12.62 -36.84 23.43
CA THR A 124 13.02 -36.09 22.23
C THR A 124 14.49 -36.30 21.97
N ASP A 125 14.88 -36.41 20.68
CA ASP A 125 16.26 -36.55 20.26
C ASP A 125 17.01 -35.22 20.27
N SER A 126 16.28 -34.10 20.04
CA SER A 126 16.86 -32.77 19.94
C SER A 126 15.97 -31.68 20.56
N TYR A 127 16.43 -30.41 20.55
CA TYR A 127 15.63 -29.27 21.00
C TYR A 127 15.00 -28.46 19.86
N TRP A 128 15.05 -28.98 18.65
CA TRP A 128 14.54 -28.30 17.44
C TRP A 128 13.03 -28.48 17.29
N VAL A 129 12.29 -28.00 18.30
CA VAL A 129 10.82 -28.22 18.36
C VAL A 129 10.05 -27.55 17.24
N ARG A 130 10.63 -26.58 16.56
CA ARG A 130 10.06 -25.99 15.36
C ARG A 130 9.98 -26.99 14.22
N ASP A 131 11.03 -27.78 14.07
CA ASP A 131 11.21 -28.66 12.93
C ASP A 131 10.28 -29.86 12.99
N TYR A 132 10.15 -30.46 14.16
CA TYR A 132 9.37 -31.67 14.37
C TYR A 132 8.04 -31.46 15.11
N GLY A 133 7.77 -30.23 15.58
CA GLY A 133 6.54 -29.92 16.30
C GLY A 133 5.30 -30.02 15.42
N PRO A 134 4.13 -30.19 16.05
CA PRO A 134 2.88 -30.41 15.33
C PRO A 134 2.55 -29.30 14.34
N TRP A 135 1.99 -29.66 13.18
CA TRP A 135 1.41 -28.72 12.24
C TRP A 135 -0.09 -28.64 12.48
N TYR A 136 -0.56 -27.47 12.93
CA TYR A 136 -1.92 -27.29 13.36
C TYR A 136 -2.81 -26.80 12.22
N ILE A 137 -3.96 -27.44 12.07
CA ILE A 137 -5.02 -27.01 11.14
C ILE A 137 -6.36 -26.93 11.86
N PHE A 138 -7.27 -26.21 11.25
CA PHE A 138 -8.69 -26.48 11.42
C PHE A 138 -9.19 -27.29 10.23
N GLU A 139 -9.93 -28.37 10.46
CA GLU A 139 -10.74 -29.04 9.46
C GLU A 139 -12.17 -28.53 9.64
N ASP A 140 -12.63 -27.70 8.68
CA ASP A 140 -13.84 -26.89 8.85
C ASP A 140 -13.80 -26.06 10.15
N ARG A 141 -14.30 -26.60 11.28
CA ARG A 141 -14.31 -25.93 12.59
C ARG A 141 -13.56 -26.68 13.70
N GLU A 142 -13.12 -27.88 13.43
CA GLU A 142 -12.48 -28.73 14.42
C GLU A 142 -10.96 -28.64 14.34
N PRO A 143 -10.25 -28.51 15.48
CA PRO A 143 -8.80 -28.50 15.49
C PRO A 143 -8.25 -29.91 15.17
N ALA A 144 -7.18 -29.95 14.39
CA ALA A 144 -6.47 -31.18 14.06
C ALA A 144 -4.97 -30.93 13.91
N ILE A 145 -4.21 -32.02 13.85
CA ILE A 145 -2.77 -32.02 13.57
C ILE A 145 -2.54 -32.71 12.24
N VAL A 146 -1.66 -32.14 11.41
CA VAL A 146 -1.08 -32.82 10.27
C VAL A 146 0.33 -33.25 10.64
N ASP A 147 0.58 -34.53 10.58
CA ASP A 147 1.85 -35.17 10.82
C ASP A 147 2.57 -35.38 9.48
N ASN A 148 3.77 -34.86 9.32
CA ASN A 148 4.62 -35.08 8.17
C ASN A 148 5.79 -35.98 8.54
N VAL A 149 6.45 -36.56 7.57
CA VAL A 149 7.67 -37.36 7.81
C VAL A 149 8.81 -36.40 8.13
N TYR A 150 9.30 -36.42 9.37
CA TYR A 150 10.42 -35.57 9.76
C TYR A 150 11.70 -35.92 8.98
N ASN A 151 12.34 -34.93 8.43
CA ASN A 151 13.50 -35.09 7.54
C ASN A 151 14.82 -35.48 8.25
N ARG A 152 14.76 -35.90 9.51
CA ARG A 152 15.89 -36.41 10.30
C ARG A 152 15.59 -37.82 10.81
N PRO A 153 16.62 -38.70 10.94
CA PRO A 153 16.45 -40.05 11.49
C PRO A 153 16.34 -40.00 13.04
N ARG A 154 15.37 -39.26 13.55
CA ARG A 154 15.15 -38.96 14.96
C ARG A 154 13.72 -39.38 15.36
N PRO A 155 13.55 -40.65 15.72
CA PRO A 155 12.20 -41.21 15.91
C PRO A 155 11.44 -40.67 17.13
N ASP A 156 12.14 -40.17 18.15
CA ASP A 156 11.51 -39.54 19.31
C ASP A 156 11.00 -38.16 18.95
N ASP A 157 11.75 -37.39 18.16
CA ASP A 157 11.34 -36.10 17.60
C ASP A 157 10.16 -36.28 16.64
N ASP A 158 10.25 -37.21 15.68
CA ASP A 158 9.22 -37.51 14.66
C ASP A 158 7.86 -37.92 15.29
N ASN A 159 7.86 -38.48 16.51
CA ASN A 159 6.64 -38.92 17.20
C ASN A 159 5.91 -37.80 17.99
N VAL A 160 6.45 -36.58 18.04
CA VAL A 160 5.90 -35.51 18.90
C VAL A 160 4.50 -35.05 18.44
N SER A 161 4.22 -35.06 17.16
CA SER A 161 2.86 -34.79 16.64
C SER A 161 1.85 -35.75 17.23
N GLY A 162 2.15 -37.04 17.29
CA GLY A 162 1.30 -38.08 17.88
C GLY A 162 1.12 -37.94 19.41
N VAL A 163 2.16 -37.47 20.11
CA VAL A 163 2.08 -37.16 21.53
C VAL A 163 1.04 -36.05 21.77
N PHE A 164 1.07 -34.99 21.01
CA PHE A 164 0.15 -33.87 21.18
C PHE A 164 -1.27 -34.15 20.67
N ALA A 165 -1.44 -34.91 19.60
CA ALA A 165 -2.75 -35.40 19.18
C ALA A 165 -3.44 -36.17 20.30
N ASN A 166 -2.72 -37.07 20.96
CA ASN A 166 -3.24 -37.81 22.12
C ASN A 166 -3.42 -36.90 23.36
N PHE A 167 -2.53 -35.93 23.58
CA PHE A 167 -2.60 -35.04 24.74
C PHE A 167 -3.85 -34.15 24.74
N TRP A 168 -4.24 -33.67 23.55
CA TRP A 168 -5.44 -32.83 23.35
C TRP A 168 -6.66 -33.62 22.91
N ASP A 169 -6.53 -34.92 22.63
CA ASP A 169 -7.61 -35.76 22.09
C ASP A 169 -8.21 -35.19 20.79
N ILE A 170 -7.34 -34.78 19.87
CA ILE A 170 -7.72 -34.22 18.58
C ILE A 170 -7.25 -35.11 17.42
N PRO A 171 -7.94 -35.08 16.24
CA PRO A 171 -7.56 -35.84 15.07
C PRO A 171 -6.13 -35.55 14.60
N MET A 172 -5.50 -36.57 13.99
CA MET A 172 -4.19 -36.46 13.35
C MET A 172 -4.24 -37.09 11.96
N TYR A 173 -3.74 -36.37 10.98
CA TYR A 173 -3.65 -36.78 9.59
C TYR A 173 -2.19 -36.97 9.18
N GLY A 174 -1.84 -38.18 8.73
CA GLY A 174 -0.48 -38.51 8.29
C GLY A 174 -0.27 -38.16 6.82
N MET A 175 0.46 -37.07 6.57
CA MET A 175 0.84 -36.60 5.24
C MET A 175 2.20 -37.20 4.84
N ASN A 176 2.21 -38.19 3.96
CA ASN A 176 3.46 -38.81 3.47
C ASN A 176 4.28 -37.84 2.60
N LEU A 177 4.89 -36.87 3.26
CA LEU A 177 5.77 -35.86 2.70
C LEU A 177 6.94 -35.65 3.65
N GLU A 178 8.18 -35.88 3.20
CA GLU A 178 9.36 -35.56 4.00
C GLU A 178 9.53 -34.04 4.06
N HIS A 179 9.46 -33.48 5.29
CA HIS A 179 9.47 -32.04 5.50
C HIS A 179 9.92 -31.67 6.93
N THR A 180 10.06 -30.38 7.17
CA THR A 180 10.43 -29.82 8.50
C THR A 180 9.76 -28.48 8.70
N GLY A 181 9.34 -28.18 9.94
CA GLY A 181 8.63 -26.96 10.27
C GLY A 181 9.44 -25.67 10.15
N GLY A 182 10.78 -25.74 10.22
CA GLY A 182 11.66 -24.59 9.95
C GLY A 182 11.70 -24.17 8.49
N ASN A 183 11.39 -25.11 7.58
CA ASN A 183 11.27 -24.85 6.15
C ASN A 183 9.82 -24.61 5.72
N MET A 184 8.98 -24.09 6.60
CA MET A 184 7.58 -23.81 6.29
C MET A 184 7.13 -22.47 6.89
N MET A 185 6.57 -21.61 6.05
CA MET A 185 5.83 -20.40 6.43
C MET A 185 4.47 -20.41 5.75
N GLU A 186 3.47 -19.90 6.42
CA GLU A 186 2.09 -19.79 5.94
C GLU A 186 1.44 -18.48 6.37
N ASP A 187 0.46 -18.02 5.58
CA ASP A 187 -0.26 -16.77 5.83
C ASP A 187 -1.62 -16.95 6.52
N GLY A 188 -2.00 -18.18 6.86
CA GLY A 188 -3.29 -18.52 7.44
C GLY A 188 -4.47 -18.38 6.48
N ARG A 189 -4.23 -18.06 5.20
CA ARG A 189 -5.24 -17.78 4.17
C ARG A 189 -5.04 -18.59 2.90
N GLY A 190 -4.11 -19.52 2.94
CA GLY A 190 -3.86 -20.51 1.89
C GLY A 190 -2.55 -20.30 1.13
N HIS A 191 -1.76 -19.26 1.39
CA HIS A 191 -0.44 -19.16 0.82
C HIS A 191 0.62 -19.75 1.75
N GLY A 192 1.54 -20.52 1.21
CA GLY A 192 2.66 -21.09 1.96
C GLY A 192 3.95 -21.00 1.19
N VAL A 193 5.07 -21.04 1.90
CA VAL A 193 6.42 -20.93 1.35
C VAL A 193 7.35 -21.96 1.94
N SER A 194 8.14 -22.60 1.10
CA SER A 194 9.33 -23.37 1.47
C SER A 194 10.47 -23.10 0.49
N ASP A 195 11.67 -23.42 0.86
CA ASP A 195 12.72 -23.51 -0.14
C ASP A 195 12.75 -24.89 -0.85
N GLU A 196 13.61 -25.01 -1.86
CA GLU A 196 13.70 -26.18 -2.74
C GLU A 196 14.14 -27.49 -2.04
N LEU A 197 14.48 -27.45 -0.74
CA LEU A 197 14.78 -28.65 0.04
C LEU A 197 13.62 -29.63 -0.03
N VAL A 198 12.39 -29.14 0.09
CA VAL A 198 11.17 -29.97 0.03
C VAL A 198 11.09 -30.78 -1.28
N LEU A 199 11.55 -30.24 -2.39
CA LEU A 199 11.58 -30.98 -3.66
C LEU A 199 12.66 -32.05 -3.65
N ARG A 200 13.87 -31.72 -3.17
CA ARG A 200 15.00 -32.65 -3.12
C ARG A 200 14.70 -33.86 -2.25
N GLU A 201 14.06 -33.66 -1.12
CA GLU A 201 13.69 -34.71 -0.17
C GLU A 201 12.53 -35.58 -0.69
N ASN A 202 11.68 -35.05 -1.57
CA ASN A 202 10.53 -35.77 -2.13
C ASN A 202 10.72 -36.16 -3.60
N GLY A 203 11.95 -36.49 -3.99
CA GLY A 203 12.27 -37.05 -5.32
C GLY A 203 12.05 -36.07 -6.48
N ASN A 204 12.06 -34.76 -6.22
CA ASN A 204 11.79 -33.67 -7.16
C ASN A 204 10.41 -33.77 -7.85
N ASN A 205 9.44 -34.34 -7.16
CA ASN A 205 8.06 -34.44 -7.66
C ASN A 205 7.21 -33.27 -7.16
N GLU A 206 7.37 -32.11 -7.77
CA GLU A 206 6.71 -30.88 -7.40
C GLU A 206 5.18 -31.00 -7.37
N ASN A 207 4.57 -31.71 -8.33
CA ASN A 207 3.13 -31.90 -8.36
C ASN A 207 2.63 -32.68 -7.13
N ASN A 208 3.38 -33.71 -6.69
CA ASN A 208 3.04 -34.45 -5.49
C ASN A 208 3.14 -33.58 -4.24
N VAL A 209 4.20 -32.78 -4.14
CA VAL A 209 4.39 -31.85 -3.04
C VAL A 209 3.22 -30.85 -2.98
N ARG A 210 2.93 -30.16 -4.06
CA ARG A 210 1.83 -29.18 -4.13
C ARG A 210 0.45 -29.79 -3.83
N ASN A 211 0.17 -30.99 -4.35
CA ASN A 211 -1.08 -31.66 -4.07
C ASN A 211 -1.23 -31.99 -2.58
N LYS A 212 -0.17 -32.48 -1.94
CA LYS A 212 -0.19 -32.80 -0.51
C LYS A 212 -0.37 -31.52 0.34
N MET A 213 0.32 -30.44 0.01
CA MET A 213 0.18 -29.14 0.71
C MET A 213 -1.25 -28.60 0.59
N ARG A 214 -1.86 -28.71 -0.58
CA ARG A 214 -3.26 -28.31 -0.80
C ARG A 214 -4.22 -29.22 -0.04
N ASP A 215 -4.08 -30.55 -0.22
CA ASP A 215 -5.09 -31.51 0.23
C ASP A 215 -5.08 -31.69 1.76
N TYR A 216 -3.92 -31.58 2.43
CA TYR A 216 -3.79 -31.74 3.88
C TYR A 216 -3.81 -30.43 4.66
N LEU A 217 -3.34 -29.33 4.05
CA LEU A 217 -3.11 -28.06 4.75
C LEU A 217 -3.94 -26.89 4.20
N GLY A 218 -4.60 -27.07 3.06
CA GLY A 218 -5.32 -25.98 2.39
C GLY A 218 -4.41 -24.93 1.76
N ILE A 219 -3.16 -25.29 1.43
CA ILE A 219 -2.17 -24.36 0.89
C ILE A 219 -2.15 -24.45 -0.63
N ASP A 220 -2.65 -23.39 -1.27
CA ASP A 220 -2.59 -23.15 -2.71
C ASP A 220 -2.84 -21.66 -2.97
N PRO A 221 -1.84 -20.88 -3.46
CA PRO A 221 -0.55 -21.31 -4.00
C PRO A 221 0.49 -21.68 -2.94
N TYR A 222 1.35 -22.62 -3.28
CA TYR A 222 2.53 -22.97 -2.52
C TYR A 222 3.79 -22.50 -3.23
N HIS A 223 4.50 -21.54 -2.65
CA HIS A 223 5.72 -20.96 -3.21
C HIS A 223 6.93 -21.81 -2.83
N ILE A 224 7.72 -22.20 -3.82
CA ILE A 224 8.96 -22.94 -3.61
C ILE A 224 10.09 -22.07 -4.17
N THR A 225 10.96 -21.58 -3.30
CA THR A 225 12.04 -20.65 -3.64
C THR A 225 13.39 -21.34 -3.60
N ILE A 226 14.40 -20.68 -4.12
CA ILE A 226 15.78 -21.07 -3.88
C ILE A 226 16.13 -20.87 -2.40
N ASP A 227 17.13 -21.62 -1.90
CA ASP A 227 17.79 -21.29 -0.63
C ASP A 227 18.84 -20.20 -0.85
N PRO A 228 18.59 -18.94 -0.44
CA PRO A 228 19.54 -17.85 -0.63
C PRO A 228 20.76 -18.01 0.27
N GLN A 229 20.64 -18.69 1.42
CA GLN A 229 21.72 -18.92 2.36
C GLN A 229 22.74 -19.94 1.84
N GLY A 230 22.26 -20.98 1.17
CA GLY A 230 23.09 -22.02 0.56
C GLY A 230 23.82 -22.86 1.60
N ASP A 231 23.22 -23.06 2.75
CA ASP A 231 23.73 -23.97 3.75
C ASP A 231 23.05 -25.35 3.67
N TYR A 232 23.43 -26.23 4.57
CA TYR A 232 22.92 -27.60 4.56
C TYR A 232 21.51 -27.72 5.17
N ILE A 233 21.08 -26.73 5.96
CA ILE A 233 19.77 -26.73 6.62
C ILE A 233 18.69 -26.45 5.59
N ALA A 234 18.90 -25.40 4.78
CA ALA A 234 17.98 -24.91 3.76
C ALA A 234 16.56 -24.73 4.31
N HIS A 235 16.44 -23.88 5.34
CA HIS A 235 15.18 -23.54 5.99
C HIS A 235 14.81 -22.08 5.75
N VAL A 236 13.55 -21.83 5.40
CA VAL A 236 13.06 -20.47 5.12
C VAL A 236 13.14 -19.53 6.33
N ASP A 237 13.00 -20.04 7.56
CA ASP A 237 13.08 -19.26 8.79
C ASP A 237 14.51 -18.73 9.09
N CYS A 238 15.53 -19.27 8.42
CA CYS A 238 16.90 -18.80 8.48
C CYS A 238 17.13 -17.51 7.69
N TRP A 239 16.29 -17.19 6.71
CA TRP A 239 16.49 -16.05 5.84
C TRP A 239 15.23 -15.19 5.63
N GLY A 240 14.05 -15.70 5.97
CA GLY A 240 12.77 -15.01 5.77
C GLY A 240 11.73 -15.32 6.84
N LYS A 241 10.69 -14.50 6.92
CA LYS A 241 9.56 -14.70 7.82
C LYS A 241 8.33 -13.92 7.35
N TYR A 242 7.17 -14.57 7.31
CA TYR A 242 5.89 -13.87 7.21
C TYR A 242 5.60 -13.12 8.52
N LEU A 243 5.23 -11.85 8.39
CA LEU A 243 4.86 -10.98 9.51
C LEU A 243 3.35 -10.71 9.58
N ALA A 244 2.70 -10.81 8.43
CA ALA A 244 1.26 -10.69 8.22
C ALA A 244 0.92 -11.33 6.87
N PRO A 245 -0.36 -11.47 6.48
CA PRO A 245 -0.74 -12.07 5.20
C PRO A 245 -0.16 -11.37 3.97
N ASP A 246 0.18 -10.10 4.06
CA ASP A 246 0.74 -9.28 2.99
C ASP A 246 2.18 -8.81 3.25
N LYS A 247 2.79 -9.21 4.36
CA LYS A 247 4.12 -8.73 4.77
C LYS A 247 5.10 -9.86 4.95
N ILE A 248 6.28 -9.71 4.37
CA ILE A 248 7.38 -10.64 4.55
C ILE A 248 8.67 -9.90 4.92
N LEU A 249 9.41 -10.42 5.90
CA LEU A 249 10.75 -9.97 6.26
C LEU A 249 11.76 -10.89 5.57
N ILE A 250 12.75 -10.31 4.91
CA ILE A 250 13.84 -11.05 4.25
C ILE A 250 15.18 -10.44 4.67
N ALA A 251 16.12 -11.26 5.10
CA ALA A 251 17.46 -10.85 5.42
C ALA A 251 18.16 -10.19 4.21
N ARG A 252 19.06 -9.26 4.46
CA ARG A 252 19.85 -8.60 3.44
C ARG A 252 21.33 -8.64 3.79
N LEU A 253 22.12 -9.25 2.96
CA LEU A 253 23.57 -9.29 3.12
C LEU A 253 24.23 -8.02 2.56
N PRO A 254 25.45 -7.67 3.03
CA PRO A 254 26.25 -6.63 2.37
C PRO A 254 26.56 -7.03 0.91
N GLN A 255 26.60 -6.06 0.00
CA GLN A 255 26.89 -6.29 -1.43
C GLN A 255 28.22 -7.00 -1.68
N SER A 256 29.17 -6.93 -0.76
CA SER A 256 30.44 -7.64 -0.85
C SER A 256 30.34 -9.14 -0.54
N ASN A 257 29.22 -9.61 -0.03
CA ASN A 257 29.00 -11.02 0.27
C ASN A 257 28.68 -11.78 -1.02
N PRO A 258 29.32 -12.94 -1.29
CA PRO A 258 29.05 -13.74 -2.49
C PRO A 258 27.58 -14.20 -2.63
N ARG A 259 26.86 -14.28 -1.51
CA ARG A 259 25.44 -14.70 -1.49
C ARG A 259 24.45 -13.53 -1.63
N TYR A 260 24.91 -12.27 -1.64
CA TYR A 260 24.06 -11.08 -1.73
C TYR A 260 22.98 -11.19 -2.81
N GLN A 261 23.38 -11.59 -4.01
CA GLN A 261 22.48 -11.64 -5.16
C GLN A 261 21.31 -12.62 -4.97
N TYR A 262 21.53 -13.75 -4.29
CA TYR A 262 20.48 -14.73 -4.04
C TYR A 262 19.41 -14.22 -3.05
N TYR A 263 19.81 -13.41 -2.05
CA TYR A 263 18.87 -12.75 -1.16
C TYR A 263 18.06 -11.66 -1.86
N GLU A 264 18.68 -10.93 -2.80
CA GLU A 264 17.97 -9.96 -3.63
C GLU A 264 16.98 -10.66 -4.59
N GLU A 265 17.34 -11.79 -5.16
CA GLU A 265 16.48 -12.59 -6.03
C GLU A 265 15.21 -13.05 -5.31
N VAL A 266 15.34 -13.53 -4.08
CA VAL A 266 14.17 -13.93 -3.28
C VAL A 266 13.33 -12.71 -2.88
N ALA A 267 13.96 -11.59 -2.53
CA ALA A 267 13.23 -10.37 -2.22
C ALA A 267 12.44 -9.85 -3.43
N GLU A 268 13.06 -9.80 -4.62
CA GLU A 268 12.42 -9.42 -5.87
C GLU A 268 11.28 -10.37 -6.26
N TYR A 269 11.42 -11.67 -5.97
CA TYR A 269 10.35 -12.64 -6.17
C TYR A 269 9.08 -12.23 -5.40
N PHE A 270 9.19 -11.90 -4.11
CA PHE A 270 8.04 -11.52 -3.32
C PHE A 270 7.53 -10.11 -3.64
N GLU A 271 8.41 -9.16 -3.98
CA GLU A 271 8.01 -7.83 -4.45
C GLU A 271 7.16 -7.88 -5.73
N ASN A 272 7.31 -8.95 -6.53
CA ASN A 272 6.56 -9.18 -7.77
C ASN A 272 5.48 -10.27 -7.65
N THR A 273 5.28 -10.83 -6.47
CA THR A 273 4.27 -11.88 -6.20
C THR A 273 3.12 -11.28 -5.39
N ASN A 274 1.90 -11.56 -5.82
CA ASN A 274 0.73 -11.09 -5.09
C ASN A 274 0.51 -11.93 -3.81
N CYS A 275 0.19 -11.24 -2.73
CA CYS A 275 -0.32 -11.84 -1.49
C CYS A 275 -1.76 -12.36 -1.68
N CYS A 276 -2.32 -12.96 -0.65
CA CYS A 276 -3.69 -13.50 -0.66
C CYS A 276 -4.79 -12.45 -0.93
N TRP A 277 -4.47 -11.17 -0.88
CA TRP A 277 -5.38 -10.06 -1.17
C TRP A 277 -5.25 -9.49 -2.58
N GLY A 278 -4.34 -10.04 -3.40
CA GLY A 278 -4.26 -9.72 -4.83
C GLY A 278 -3.31 -8.57 -5.20
N TYR A 279 -2.59 -7.99 -4.25
CA TYR A 279 -1.53 -7.01 -4.48
C TYR A 279 -0.17 -7.56 -4.03
N PRO A 280 0.97 -7.00 -4.49
CA PRO A 280 2.29 -7.49 -4.16
C PRO A 280 2.60 -7.49 -2.67
N TYR A 281 3.39 -8.47 -2.20
CA TYR A 281 3.87 -8.48 -0.83
C TYR A 281 4.68 -7.23 -0.50
N LYS A 282 4.47 -6.69 0.70
CA LYS A 282 5.32 -5.67 1.29
C LYS A 282 6.55 -6.32 1.89
N VAL A 283 7.69 -6.17 1.21
CA VAL A 283 8.95 -6.79 1.60
C VAL A 283 9.73 -5.87 2.53
N TYR A 284 9.94 -6.32 3.76
CA TYR A 284 10.84 -5.67 4.72
C TYR A 284 12.22 -6.32 4.67
N ARG A 285 13.26 -5.53 4.87
CA ARG A 285 14.64 -6.02 4.77
C ARG A 285 15.38 -5.80 6.09
N VAL A 286 15.93 -6.88 6.66
CA VAL A 286 16.80 -6.81 7.83
C VAL A 286 18.25 -7.01 7.44
N ASP A 287 19.08 -6.01 7.79
CA ASP A 287 20.50 -5.99 7.43
C ASP A 287 21.31 -6.93 8.30
N GLU A 288 22.12 -7.76 7.65
CA GLU A 288 23.09 -8.66 8.26
C GLU A 288 24.47 -7.98 8.36
N PRO A 289 25.22 -8.20 9.45
CA PRO A 289 26.54 -7.58 9.61
C PRO A 289 27.58 -8.03 8.59
N GLY A 290 27.30 -9.13 7.89
CA GLY A 290 28.22 -9.76 6.96
C GLY A 290 29.35 -10.53 7.67
N GLY A 291 30.14 -11.26 6.88
CA GLY A 291 31.20 -12.12 7.39
C GLY A 291 30.86 -13.59 7.19
N TYR A 292 31.51 -14.47 7.95
CA TYR A 292 31.30 -15.93 7.87
C TYR A 292 30.10 -16.39 8.74
N THR A 293 29.69 -15.57 9.71
CA THR A 293 28.57 -15.87 10.61
C THR A 293 27.50 -14.82 10.38
N LEU A 294 26.31 -15.27 10.01
CA LEU A 294 25.13 -14.43 9.83
C LEU A 294 24.49 -14.18 11.21
N ALA A 295 23.68 -13.15 11.31
CA ALA A 295 22.88 -12.90 12.51
C ALA A 295 21.51 -13.57 12.36
N PRO A 296 20.91 -14.04 13.47
CA PRO A 296 19.68 -14.85 13.40
C PRO A 296 18.39 -14.00 13.41
N TYR A 297 18.38 -12.81 12.85
CA TYR A 297 17.29 -11.85 13.04
C TYR A 297 15.94 -12.33 12.48
N THR A 298 15.93 -13.08 11.38
CA THR A 298 14.70 -13.65 10.80
C THR A 298 14.17 -14.83 11.59
N ASN A 299 15.05 -15.49 12.36
CA ASN A 299 14.69 -16.64 13.21
C ASN A 299 14.03 -16.22 14.53
N SER A 300 13.08 -15.29 14.43
CA SER A 300 12.27 -14.75 15.53
C SER A 300 11.02 -15.58 15.77
N LEU A 301 10.43 -15.48 16.95
CA LEU A 301 9.13 -16.05 17.29
C LEU A 301 8.10 -14.93 17.37
N ILE A 302 7.03 -15.03 16.59
CA ILE A 302 5.82 -14.22 16.79
C ILE A 302 4.89 -15.01 17.70
N LEU A 303 4.46 -14.38 18.79
CA LEU A 303 3.57 -15.02 19.75
C LEU A 303 2.57 -13.99 20.29
N ASN A 304 1.33 -14.08 19.83
CA ASN A 304 0.28 -13.11 20.13
C ASN A 304 0.73 -11.67 19.78
N HIS A 305 0.80 -10.76 20.75
CA HIS A 305 1.20 -9.36 20.52
C HIS A 305 2.70 -9.09 20.78
N SER A 306 3.53 -10.12 20.80
CA SER A 306 4.97 -9.99 21.03
C SER A 306 5.78 -10.66 19.94
N VAL A 307 6.92 -10.06 19.59
CA VAL A 307 7.92 -10.65 18.69
C VAL A 307 9.24 -10.79 19.43
N TYR A 308 9.71 -12.01 19.60
CA TYR A 308 10.97 -12.34 20.25
C TYR A 308 12.07 -12.47 19.19
N VAL A 309 12.94 -11.47 19.10
CA VAL A 309 13.99 -11.39 18.08
C VAL A 309 15.32 -11.85 18.67
N PRO A 310 15.95 -12.91 18.16
CA PRO A 310 17.26 -13.32 18.62
C PRO A 310 18.32 -12.30 18.19
N LEU A 311 19.14 -11.85 19.14
CA LEU A 311 20.15 -10.83 18.94
C LEU A 311 21.50 -11.44 18.63
N GLY A 312 22.19 -10.88 17.63
CA GLY A 312 23.56 -11.21 17.31
C GLY A 312 24.60 -10.51 18.21
N SER A 313 25.85 -10.61 17.86
CA SER A 313 26.96 -10.00 18.61
C SER A 313 27.16 -8.50 18.37
N ASN A 314 26.57 -7.95 17.30
CA ASN A 314 26.74 -6.55 16.90
C ASN A 314 25.55 -5.70 17.36
N SER A 315 25.77 -4.85 18.35
CA SER A 315 24.70 -4.01 18.94
C SER A 315 24.05 -3.03 17.97
N THR A 316 24.77 -2.53 16.97
CA THR A 316 24.21 -1.60 15.98
C THR A 316 23.22 -2.32 15.07
N TYR A 317 23.58 -3.47 14.53
CA TYR A 317 22.68 -4.28 13.73
C TYR A 317 21.50 -4.81 14.54
N ASN A 318 21.72 -5.18 15.81
CA ASN A 318 20.64 -5.55 16.71
C ASN A 318 19.58 -4.44 16.83
N GLN A 319 20.01 -3.18 17.04
CA GLN A 319 19.08 -2.05 17.11
C GLN A 319 18.35 -1.80 15.78
N GLN A 320 19.05 -1.94 14.66
CA GLN A 320 18.44 -1.82 13.34
C GLN A 320 17.40 -2.92 13.09
N ALA A 321 17.71 -4.16 13.45
CA ALA A 321 16.78 -5.28 13.32
C ALA A 321 15.49 -5.07 14.14
N LEU A 322 15.64 -4.66 15.41
CA LEU A 322 14.47 -4.35 16.26
C LEU A 322 13.63 -3.21 15.68
N ALA A 323 14.27 -2.18 15.09
CA ALA A 323 13.56 -1.07 14.45
C ALA A 323 12.78 -1.52 13.21
N VAL A 324 13.34 -2.44 12.39
CA VAL A 324 12.62 -3.02 11.25
C VAL A 324 11.37 -3.78 11.69
N TYR A 325 11.47 -4.59 12.75
CA TYR A 325 10.30 -5.26 13.31
C TYR A 325 9.26 -4.28 13.85
N GLN A 326 9.70 -3.21 14.54
CA GLN A 326 8.79 -2.19 15.06
C GLN A 326 8.04 -1.45 13.94
N GLU A 327 8.71 -1.21 12.81
CA GLU A 327 8.11 -0.62 11.62
C GLU A 327 7.12 -1.58 10.94
N ALA A 328 7.54 -2.85 10.79
CA ALA A 328 6.77 -3.85 10.06
C ALA A 328 5.54 -4.35 10.84
N MET A 329 5.61 -4.36 12.17
CA MET A 329 4.59 -4.88 13.08
C MET A 329 4.20 -3.82 14.13
N PRO A 330 3.55 -2.73 13.70
CA PRO A 330 3.14 -1.66 14.61
C PRO A 330 2.18 -2.20 15.68
N GLY A 331 2.36 -1.76 16.93
CA GLY A 331 1.55 -2.20 18.06
C GLY A 331 2.02 -3.50 18.75
N TYR A 332 2.98 -4.21 18.15
CA TYR A 332 3.58 -5.38 18.80
C TYR A 332 4.72 -4.98 19.75
N GLU A 333 4.88 -5.74 20.82
CA GLU A 333 6.04 -5.65 21.71
C GLU A 333 7.23 -6.35 21.05
N ILE A 334 8.26 -5.59 20.67
CA ILE A 334 9.47 -6.14 20.05
C ILE A 334 10.53 -6.39 21.10
N VAL A 335 10.79 -7.66 21.40
CA VAL A 335 11.67 -8.11 22.48
C VAL A 335 12.97 -8.70 21.91
N GLY A 336 14.10 -8.03 22.16
CA GLY A 336 15.41 -8.57 21.82
C GLY A 336 15.86 -9.64 22.80
N VAL A 337 16.21 -10.84 22.31
CA VAL A 337 16.64 -11.98 23.13
C VAL A 337 18.12 -12.29 22.89
N GLN A 338 18.94 -12.09 23.92
CA GLN A 338 20.36 -12.44 23.90
C GLN A 338 20.57 -13.92 24.18
N SER A 339 21.53 -14.51 23.46
CA SER A 339 22.06 -15.83 23.83
C SER A 339 22.75 -15.77 25.22
N THR A 340 22.80 -16.88 25.91
CA THR A 340 23.43 -16.99 27.24
C THR A 340 24.52 -18.04 27.23
N TYR A 341 25.34 -18.07 28.29
CA TYR A 341 26.38 -19.07 28.42
C TYR A 341 25.79 -20.49 28.34
N GLY A 342 26.27 -21.30 27.41
CA GLY A 342 25.77 -22.66 27.18
C GLY A 342 24.58 -22.75 26.24
N ILE A 343 23.96 -21.62 25.84
CA ILE A 343 22.87 -21.54 24.87
C ILE A 343 23.24 -20.44 23.88
N SER A 344 24.02 -20.79 22.86
CA SER A 344 24.40 -19.88 21.77
C SER A 344 23.41 -20.01 20.61
N TRP A 345 23.19 -18.88 19.91
CA TRP A 345 22.63 -18.93 18.57
C TRP A 345 23.70 -19.41 17.62
N GLU A 346 23.33 -20.25 16.68
CA GLU A 346 24.25 -20.82 15.73
C GLU A 346 23.96 -20.31 14.33
N ASN A 347 24.72 -19.29 13.89
CA ASN A 347 24.46 -18.63 12.64
C ASN A 347 23.02 -18.08 12.62
N THR A 348 22.20 -18.44 11.64
CA THR A 348 20.77 -18.08 11.53
C THR A 348 19.83 -19.00 12.31
N ASP A 349 20.34 -20.08 12.88
CA ASP A 349 19.62 -21.05 13.66
C ASP A 349 19.56 -20.63 15.14
N ALA A 350 18.38 -20.22 15.59
CA ALA A 350 18.25 -19.60 16.88
C ALA A 350 16.92 -19.94 17.59
N LEU A 351 16.22 -18.92 17.98
CA LEU A 351 15.07 -18.97 18.85
C LEU A 351 13.86 -19.64 18.21
N HIS A 352 13.57 -19.33 16.95
CA HIS A 352 12.42 -19.88 16.23
C HIS A 352 12.55 -21.39 16.05
N CYS A 353 13.71 -21.89 15.65
CA CYS A 353 13.97 -23.31 15.52
C CYS A 353 13.74 -24.11 16.83
N ARG A 354 13.79 -23.43 17.98
CA ARG A 354 13.74 -24.03 19.34
C ARG A 354 12.43 -23.75 20.07
N THR A 355 11.45 -23.17 19.38
CA THR A 355 10.12 -22.84 19.89
C THR A 355 9.06 -23.07 18.82
N ARG A 356 7.84 -23.40 19.23
CA ARG A 356 6.70 -23.46 18.30
C ARG A 356 5.44 -22.96 18.97
N GLY A 357 4.72 -22.04 18.31
CA GLY A 357 3.39 -21.62 18.73
C GLY A 357 2.43 -22.81 18.74
N VAL A 358 1.53 -22.83 19.71
CA VAL A 358 0.40 -23.76 19.80
C VAL A 358 -0.85 -22.96 19.49
N MET A 359 -1.50 -23.25 18.37
CA MET A 359 -2.67 -22.50 17.94
C MET A 359 -3.74 -22.44 19.04
N ASP A 360 -4.47 -21.36 19.08
CA ASP A 360 -5.65 -21.23 19.93
C ASP A 360 -6.82 -21.99 19.29
N PHE A 361 -7.26 -23.08 19.91
CA PHE A 361 -8.32 -23.94 19.39
C PHE A 361 -9.69 -23.26 19.39
N ASP A 362 -9.84 -22.21 20.19
CA ASP A 362 -11.08 -21.47 20.36
C ASP A 362 -11.03 -20.08 19.70
N MET A 363 -9.99 -19.79 18.89
CA MET A 363 -9.81 -18.47 18.27
C MET A 363 -11.03 -18.01 17.47
N LEU A 364 -11.21 -16.70 17.38
CA LEU A 364 -12.08 -16.10 16.39
C LEU A 364 -11.26 -15.76 15.14
N PHE A 365 -11.68 -16.25 13.99
CA PHE A 365 -11.05 -15.94 12.70
C PHE A 365 -11.92 -14.98 11.88
N VAL A 366 -11.29 -13.90 11.42
CA VAL A 366 -11.92 -12.92 10.50
C VAL A 366 -11.31 -13.11 9.11
N ASP A 367 -12.13 -13.54 8.16
CA ASP A 367 -11.70 -13.80 6.78
C ASP A 367 -12.30 -12.76 5.82
N HIS A 368 -11.63 -11.61 5.73
CA HIS A 368 -11.92 -10.58 4.73
C HIS A 368 -10.99 -10.77 3.54
N ARG A 369 -11.45 -11.50 2.52
CA ARG A 369 -10.63 -11.85 1.34
C ARG A 369 -10.65 -10.79 0.26
N ASN A 370 -11.78 -10.14 0.05
CA ASN A 370 -11.95 -9.13 -0.99
C ASN A 370 -11.52 -7.76 -0.46
N VAL A 371 -10.24 -7.65 -0.11
CA VAL A 371 -9.66 -6.41 0.38
C VAL A 371 -9.69 -5.35 -0.71
N LEU A 372 -10.18 -4.18 -0.35
CA LEU A 372 -10.19 -3.01 -1.23
C LEU A 372 -8.80 -2.37 -1.21
N PHE A 373 -8.20 -2.15 -2.36
CA PHE A 373 -6.89 -1.51 -2.53
C PHE A 373 -6.82 -0.76 -3.87
N GLY A 374 -5.87 0.18 -3.98
CA GLY A 374 -5.73 1.00 -5.17
C GLY A 374 -6.96 1.90 -5.40
N GLU A 375 -7.20 2.30 -6.63
CA GLU A 375 -8.35 3.11 -6.98
C GLU A 375 -9.58 2.23 -7.23
N GLN A 376 -10.68 2.52 -6.51
CA GLN A 376 -11.97 1.82 -6.62
C GLN A 376 -12.94 2.65 -7.46
N GLU A 377 -13.73 1.99 -8.30
CA GLU A 377 -14.80 2.68 -9.01
C GLU A 377 -15.77 3.34 -8.03
N TRP A 378 -16.19 4.58 -8.32
CA TRP A 378 -17.08 5.32 -7.45
C TRP A 378 -18.44 4.61 -7.27
N GLN A 379 -18.87 4.50 -6.03
CA GLN A 379 -20.17 3.99 -5.64
C GLN A 379 -20.71 4.89 -4.50
N GLU A 380 -22.00 5.00 -4.32
CA GLU A 380 -22.60 5.75 -3.22
C GLU A 380 -22.25 5.16 -1.84
N SER A 381 -22.07 3.85 -1.80
CA SER A 381 -21.62 3.09 -0.63
C SER A 381 -20.81 1.89 -1.06
N ILE A 382 -19.72 1.61 -0.39
CA ILE A 382 -18.85 0.46 -0.70
C ILE A 382 -19.11 -0.67 0.29
N PRO A 383 -19.43 -1.88 -0.17
CA PRO A 383 -19.60 -3.04 0.68
C PRO A 383 -18.25 -3.60 1.12
N VAL A 384 -18.09 -3.84 2.41
CA VAL A 384 -17.02 -4.62 3.01
C VAL A 384 -17.59 -5.94 3.49
N VAL A 385 -17.23 -7.03 2.82
CA VAL A 385 -17.74 -8.37 3.13
C VAL A 385 -16.66 -9.17 3.85
N SER A 386 -17.03 -9.82 4.95
CA SER A 386 -16.12 -10.67 5.71
C SER A 386 -16.83 -11.88 6.30
N LYS A 387 -16.11 -12.98 6.48
CA LYS A 387 -16.58 -14.11 7.29
C LYS A 387 -16.01 -14.00 8.71
N PHE A 388 -16.82 -14.44 9.67
CA PHE A 388 -16.44 -14.52 11.08
C PHE A 388 -16.68 -15.95 11.55
N ILE A 389 -15.60 -16.65 11.87
CA ILE A 389 -15.64 -18.05 12.28
C ILE A 389 -15.15 -18.14 13.74
N ALA A 390 -16.09 -18.33 14.67
CA ALA A 390 -15.77 -18.63 16.06
C ALA A 390 -15.49 -20.12 16.20
N TYR A 391 -14.21 -20.48 16.30
CA TYR A 391 -13.82 -21.89 16.50
C TYR A 391 -14.18 -22.39 17.91
N SER A 392 -14.42 -21.49 18.86
CA SER A 392 -14.98 -21.79 20.18
C SER A 392 -16.36 -22.46 20.14
N GLY A 393 -17.05 -22.34 19.00
CA GLY A 393 -18.45 -22.77 18.87
C GLY A 393 -19.46 -21.84 19.55
N GLU A 394 -19.00 -20.77 20.20
CA GLU A 394 -19.86 -19.77 20.83
C GLU A 394 -20.43 -18.78 19.79
N GLU A 395 -21.53 -18.11 20.15
CA GLU A 395 -22.18 -17.15 19.26
C GLU A 395 -21.33 -15.90 19.01
N LEU A 396 -21.42 -15.34 17.80
CA LEU A 396 -20.81 -14.05 17.47
C LEU A 396 -21.59 -12.91 18.16
N LYS A 397 -20.86 -11.94 18.73
CA LYS A 397 -21.44 -10.69 19.26
C LYS A 397 -21.86 -9.80 18.10
N GLN A 398 -23.14 -9.77 17.76
CA GLN A 398 -23.68 -9.05 16.61
C GLN A 398 -23.33 -7.55 16.64
N ASP A 399 -23.34 -6.92 17.82
CA ASP A 399 -22.96 -5.52 18.01
C ASP A 399 -21.45 -5.26 17.86
N SER A 400 -20.68 -6.31 17.75
CA SER A 400 -19.20 -6.27 17.64
C SER A 400 -18.69 -6.81 16.31
N LEU A 401 -19.54 -6.95 15.30
CA LEU A 401 -19.13 -7.23 13.93
C LEU A 401 -19.11 -5.89 13.19
N LEU A 402 -17.92 -5.32 13.00
CA LEU A 402 -17.75 -3.92 12.67
C LEU A 402 -16.74 -3.71 11.54
N VAL A 403 -17.02 -2.72 10.70
CA VAL A 403 -16.02 -2.07 9.86
C VAL A 403 -15.69 -0.71 10.48
N TYR A 404 -14.45 -0.52 10.86
CA TYR A 404 -13.91 0.79 11.21
C TYR A 404 -13.29 1.42 9.98
N TYR A 405 -13.60 2.67 9.70
CA TYR A 405 -13.04 3.37 8.54
C TYR A 405 -12.81 4.85 8.81
N SER A 406 -11.76 5.39 8.21
CA SER A 406 -11.40 6.80 8.22
C SER A 406 -11.41 7.32 6.79
N ILE A 407 -11.90 8.55 6.59
CA ILE A 407 -11.94 9.23 5.31
C ILE A 407 -10.98 10.40 5.37
N ASP A 408 -10.06 10.49 4.40
CA ASP A 408 -9.08 11.58 4.25
C ASP A 408 -8.27 11.85 5.54
N GLY A 409 -7.93 10.77 6.28
CA GLY A 409 -7.19 10.84 7.54
C GLY A 409 -7.98 11.44 8.71
N GLY A 410 -9.31 11.47 8.63
CA GLY A 410 -10.22 11.92 9.70
C GLY A 410 -10.32 10.90 10.84
N GLU A 411 -11.23 11.16 11.79
CA GLU A 411 -11.53 10.21 12.87
C GLU A 411 -12.20 8.94 12.32
N TYR A 412 -11.90 7.79 12.95
CA TYR A 412 -12.53 6.53 12.57
C TYR A 412 -14.02 6.54 12.85
N GLN A 413 -14.79 6.18 11.84
CA GLN A 413 -16.22 5.92 11.87
C GLN A 413 -16.47 4.43 11.99
N VAL A 414 -17.69 4.03 12.32
CA VAL A 414 -18.06 2.63 12.53
C VAL A 414 -19.28 2.29 11.67
N ALA A 415 -19.16 1.21 10.89
CA ALA A 415 -20.29 0.56 10.24
C ALA A 415 -20.56 -0.80 10.85
N HIS A 416 -21.78 -1.05 11.33
CA HIS A 416 -22.18 -2.37 11.79
C HIS A 416 -22.38 -3.32 10.62
N MET A 417 -21.92 -4.55 10.76
CA MET A 417 -22.09 -5.57 9.75
C MET A 417 -23.32 -6.42 10.02
N THR A 418 -24.03 -6.78 8.96
CA THR A 418 -25.23 -7.62 8.98
C THR A 418 -25.04 -8.86 8.14
N ALA A 419 -25.70 -9.96 8.51
CA ALA A 419 -25.59 -11.23 7.79
C ALA A 419 -26.06 -11.10 6.32
N THR A 420 -25.27 -11.63 5.40
CA THR A 420 -25.63 -11.66 3.97
C THR A 420 -26.62 -12.77 3.62
N GLY A 421 -26.75 -13.78 4.49
CA GLY A 421 -27.49 -15.02 4.25
C GLY A 421 -26.60 -16.20 3.83
N ASN A 422 -25.35 -15.97 3.49
CA ASN A 422 -24.35 -17.01 3.36
C ASN A 422 -23.81 -17.41 4.75
N PRO A 423 -23.37 -18.66 4.95
CA PRO A 423 -22.79 -19.07 6.23
C PRO A 423 -21.61 -18.18 6.67
N ASP A 424 -21.67 -17.73 7.92
CA ASP A 424 -20.63 -16.93 8.59
C ASP A 424 -20.29 -15.59 7.92
N GLU A 425 -21.01 -15.18 6.87
CA GLU A 425 -20.69 -14.01 6.05
C GLU A 425 -21.55 -12.80 6.43
N TYR A 426 -20.89 -11.68 6.57
CA TYR A 426 -21.49 -10.41 6.97
C TYR A 426 -20.99 -9.28 6.07
N VAL A 427 -21.82 -8.24 5.92
CA VAL A 427 -21.50 -7.04 5.13
C VAL A 427 -21.73 -5.79 5.94
N GLY A 428 -20.76 -4.89 5.93
CA GLY A 428 -20.87 -3.51 6.38
C GLY A 428 -20.63 -2.56 5.20
N TYR A 429 -21.04 -1.30 5.33
CA TYR A 429 -20.94 -0.34 4.23
C TYR A 429 -20.15 0.90 4.65
N ILE A 430 -19.11 1.23 3.90
CA ILE A 430 -18.41 2.50 3.99
C ILE A 430 -19.20 3.55 3.21
N THR A 431 -19.48 4.69 3.82
CA THR A 431 -20.29 5.77 3.25
C THR A 431 -19.73 7.13 3.64
N GLY A 432 -20.23 8.21 3.00
CA GLY A 432 -19.90 9.59 3.39
C GLY A 432 -18.62 10.15 2.78
N TYR A 433 -17.97 9.43 1.88
CA TYR A 433 -16.80 9.88 1.14
C TYR A 433 -17.20 10.65 -0.13
N GLN A 434 -16.23 11.27 -0.77
CA GLN A 434 -16.36 11.97 -2.04
C GLN A 434 -15.50 11.26 -3.11
N GLY A 435 -15.68 11.62 -4.37
CA GLY A 435 -14.75 11.22 -5.43
C GLY A 435 -13.34 11.73 -5.10
N GLY A 436 -12.34 10.84 -5.19
CA GLY A 436 -10.95 11.12 -4.84
C GLY A 436 -10.59 10.99 -3.37
N SER A 437 -11.54 10.64 -2.48
CA SER A 437 -11.24 10.42 -1.06
C SER A 437 -10.30 9.23 -0.84
N GLU A 438 -9.36 9.38 0.09
CA GLU A 438 -8.52 8.30 0.62
C GLU A 438 -9.22 7.64 1.81
N ILE A 439 -9.32 6.31 1.80
CA ILE A 439 -10.06 5.56 2.80
C ILE A 439 -9.17 4.49 3.42
N ASP A 440 -9.01 4.61 4.74
CA ASP A 440 -8.39 3.60 5.58
C ASP A 440 -9.47 2.80 6.31
N TYR A 441 -9.35 1.47 6.35
CA TYR A 441 -10.34 0.66 7.05
C TYR A 441 -9.79 -0.65 7.60
N TYR A 442 -10.47 -1.19 8.59
CA TYR A 442 -10.25 -2.54 9.10
C TYR A 442 -11.56 -3.18 9.59
N VAL A 443 -11.57 -4.51 9.61
CA VAL A 443 -12.71 -5.30 10.10
C VAL A 443 -12.40 -5.79 11.51
N PHE A 444 -13.38 -5.72 12.39
CA PHE A 444 -13.30 -6.19 13.78
C PHE A 444 -14.42 -7.18 14.07
N GLY A 445 -14.12 -8.22 14.83
CA GLY A 445 -15.09 -9.18 15.32
C GLY A 445 -14.83 -9.58 16.76
N ALA A 446 -15.91 -9.99 17.45
CA ALA A 446 -15.87 -10.62 18.78
C ALA A 446 -16.94 -11.71 18.90
N ASP A 447 -16.68 -12.71 19.74
CA ASP A 447 -17.63 -13.76 20.10
C ASP A 447 -17.98 -13.75 21.61
N GLU A 448 -18.90 -14.60 22.03
CA GLU A 448 -19.35 -14.69 23.42
C GLU A 448 -18.33 -15.40 24.33
N SER A 449 -17.38 -16.15 23.77
CA SER A 449 -16.26 -16.73 24.54
C SER A 449 -15.27 -15.64 25.00
N GLY A 450 -15.30 -14.46 24.35
CA GLY A 450 -14.45 -13.31 24.64
C GLY A 450 -13.30 -13.13 23.66
N HIS A 451 -13.16 -14.01 22.67
CA HIS A 451 -12.19 -13.84 21.60
C HIS A 451 -12.54 -12.64 20.73
N ARG A 452 -11.49 -11.96 20.27
CA ARG A 452 -11.57 -10.77 19.41
C ARG A 452 -10.49 -10.88 18.35
N TYR A 453 -10.81 -10.42 17.15
CA TYR A 453 -9.82 -10.38 16.08
C TYR A 453 -10.07 -9.22 15.14
N THR A 454 -9.00 -8.71 14.56
CA THR A 454 -9.04 -7.65 13.54
C THR A 454 -8.37 -8.10 12.27
N GLN A 455 -8.85 -7.59 11.14
CA GLN A 455 -8.17 -7.73 9.87
C GLN A 455 -8.10 -6.36 9.16
N PRO A 456 -6.86 -5.87 8.85
CA PRO A 456 -5.57 -6.49 9.16
C PRO A 456 -5.31 -6.59 10.66
N VAL A 457 -4.34 -7.41 11.05
CA VAL A 457 -4.03 -7.69 12.48
C VAL A 457 -3.57 -6.45 13.25
N PHE A 458 -3.04 -5.46 12.56
CA PHE A 458 -2.56 -4.18 13.14
C PHE A 458 -3.66 -3.14 13.27
N ALA A 459 -4.87 -3.42 12.79
CA ALA A 459 -6.05 -2.54 12.86
C ALA A 459 -5.72 -1.11 12.38
N GLU A 460 -6.03 -0.09 13.20
CA GLU A 460 -5.81 1.33 12.88
C GLU A 460 -4.33 1.72 12.69
N LEU A 461 -3.38 0.89 13.16
CA LEU A 461 -1.94 1.19 13.06
C LEU A 461 -1.36 0.87 11.68
N ASP A 462 -2.00 -0.02 10.91
CA ASP A 462 -1.66 -0.33 9.51
C ASP A 462 -2.91 -0.91 8.82
N PRO A 463 -3.91 -0.05 8.54
CA PRO A 463 -5.20 -0.46 7.98
C PRO A 463 -5.09 -0.86 6.52
N HIS A 464 -6.14 -1.47 5.99
CA HIS A 464 -6.33 -1.52 4.54
C HIS A 464 -6.58 -0.13 4.00
N HIS A 465 -6.04 0.16 2.83
CA HIS A 465 -6.10 1.47 2.21
C HIS A 465 -6.54 1.39 0.75
N PHE A 466 -7.44 2.28 0.35
CA PHE A 466 -7.81 2.48 -1.05
C PHE A 466 -8.21 3.93 -1.31
N THR A 467 -8.17 4.34 -2.58
CA THR A 467 -8.64 5.64 -3.05
C THR A 467 -9.95 5.46 -3.79
N MET A 468 -10.93 6.31 -3.54
CA MET A 468 -12.16 6.35 -4.32
C MET A 468 -11.93 7.05 -5.65
N GLY A 469 -12.30 6.44 -6.75
CA GLY A 469 -12.26 7.05 -8.07
C GLY A 469 -13.09 8.34 -8.14
N GLN A 470 -12.75 9.21 -9.08
CA GLN A 470 -13.48 10.44 -9.26
C GLN A 470 -14.94 10.13 -9.58
N HIS A 471 -15.83 10.83 -8.91
CA HIS A 471 -17.24 10.81 -9.26
C HIS A 471 -17.46 11.91 -10.30
N GLU A 472 -17.55 11.50 -11.55
CA GLU A 472 -18.15 12.36 -12.55
C GLU A 472 -19.67 12.36 -12.27
N PRO A 473 -20.25 13.45 -11.76
CA PRO A 473 -21.69 13.47 -11.54
C PRO A 473 -22.37 13.17 -12.87
N ALA A 474 -23.25 12.18 -12.88
CA ALA A 474 -24.08 11.90 -14.04
C ALA A 474 -24.97 13.11 -14.28
N GLY A 475 -24.61 13.87 -15.30
CA GLY A 475 -25.21 15.18 -15.57
C GLY A 475 -24.39 16.34 -14.99
N GLU A 476 -24.69 17.53 -15.44
CA GLU A 476 -24.03 18.78 -15.05
C GLU A 476 -25.01 19.83 -14.54
N LEU A 477 -24.49 20.83 -13.87
CA LEU A 477 -25.25 22.04 -13.57
C LEU A 477 -25.32 22.87 -14.85
N VAL A 478 -26.46 22.80 -15.55
CA VAL A 478 -26.69 23.47 -16.83
C VAL A 478 -27.04 24.93 -16.58
N ILE A 479 -26.34 25.82 -17.28
CA ILE A 479 -26.58 27.28 -17.22
C ILE A 479 -27.12 27.73 -18.57
N THR A 480 -28.25 28.46 -18.57
CA THR A 480 -28.87 28.95 -19.82
C THR A 480 -29.41 30.34 -19.63
N PRO A 481 -29.01 31.33 -20.44
CA PRO A 481 -27.82 31.27 -21.31
C PRO A 481 -26.53 31.35 -20.51
N ASP A 482 -25.42 30.90 -21.06
CA ASP A 482 -24.06 31.03 -20.53
C ASP A 482 -23.45 32.43 -20.70
N THR A 483 -24.09 33.24 -21.54
CA THR A 483 -23.69 34.61 -21.83
C THR A 483 -24.92 35.54 -21.80
N LEU A 484 -24.85 36.57 -20.97
CA LEU A 484 -25.88 37.62 -20.87
C LEU A 484 -25.52 38.81 -21.73
N TRP A 485 -26.48 39.28 -22.58
CA TRP A 485 -26.33 40.41 -23.41
C TRP A 485 -27.20 41.58 -22.96
N PHE A 486 -26.58 42.71 -22.61
CA PHE A 486 -27.24 43.90 -22.18
C PHE A 486 -27.24 44.94 -23.32
N ASP A 487 -28.44 45.38 -23.70
CA ASP A 487 -28.59 46.31 -24.83
C ASP A 487 -28.66 47.79 -24.38
N SER A 488 -28.85 48.02 -23.10
CA SER A 488 -28.97 49.37 -22.55
C SER A 488 -28.53 49.44 -21.07
N PHE A 489 -28.33 50.67 -20.60
CA PHE A 489 -28.13 50.94 -19.17
C PHE A 489 -29.44 50.68 -18.42
N THR A 490 -29.34 50.09 -17.25
CA THR A 490 -30.49 49.62 -16.46
C THR A 490 -31.27 48.45 -17.09
N ASP A 491 -30.66 47.74 -17.97
CA ASP A 491 -31.20 46.49 -18.52
C ASP A 491 -31.05 45.35 -17.53
N THR A 492 -32.05 44.47 -17.48
CA THR A 492 -32.07 43.31 -16.63
C THR A 492 -32.09 42.07 -17.51
N GLN A 493 -31.07 41.24 -17.35
CA GLN A 493 -30.97 39.94 -18.02
C GLN A 493 -31.10 38.83 -16.99
N SER A 494 -31.44 37.63 -17.42
CA SER A 494 -31.57 36.50 -16.52
C SER A 494 -30.88 35.24 -17.06
N PHE A 495 -30.36 34.46 -16.13
CA PHE A 495 -29.88 33.11 -16.42
C PHE A 495 -30.62 32.10 -15.53
N THR A 496 -30.79 30.91 -16.04
CA THR A 496 -31.44 29.80 -15.35
C THR A 496 -30.40 28.69 -15.14
N LEU A 497 -30.30 28.28 -13.89
CA LEU A 497 -29.54 27.07 -13.50
C LEU A 497 -30.52 25.91 -13.45
N ARG A 498 -30.15 24.79 -14.06
CA ARG A 498 -30.86 23.53 -13.97
C ARG A 498 -29.92 22.47 -13.43
N ASN A 499 -30.31 21.82 -12.36
CA ASN A 499 -29.55 20.73 -11.77
C ASN A 499 -29.87 19.42 -12.51
N GLU A 500 -29.00 19.02 -13.41
CA GLU A 500 -29.03 17.73 -14.10
C GLU A 500 -28.07 16.72 -13.45
N THR A 501 -27.41 17.09 -12.31
CA THR A 501 -26.56 16.18 -11.55
C THR A 501 -27.43 15.21 -10.72
N ASP A 502 -26.78 14.19 -10.16
CA ASP A 502 -27.47 13.17 -9.34
C ASP A 502 -27.76 13.60 -7.90
N ASN A 503 -27.23 14.74 -7.47
CA ASN A 503 -27.33 15.26 -6.11
C ASN A 503 -27.87 16.69 -6.06
N ASP A 504 -28.40 17.09 -4.91
CA ASP A 504 -28.77 18.48 -4.68
C ASP A 504 -27.54 19.39 -4.72
N VAL A 505 -27.60 20.45 -5.50
CA VAL A 505 -26.54 21.44 -5.63
C VAL A 505 -26.82 22.63 -4.75
N VAL A 506 -25.89 22.99 -3.88
CA VAL A 506 -25.99 24.22 -3.08
C VAL A 506 -25.24 25.33 -3.77
N ILE A 507 -25.93 26.41 -4.09
CA ILE A 507 -25.36 27.68 -4.58
C ILE A 507 -25.08 28.49 -3.32
N SER A 508 -23.81 28.59 -2.94
CA SER A 508 -23.40 29.26 -1.70
C SER A 508 -23.26 30.77 -1.86
N ASP A 509 -22.84 31.22 -3.02
CA ASP A 509 -22.65 32.64 -3.33
C ASP A 509 -22.72 32.92 -4.84
N ILE A 510 -23.02 34.16 -5.22
CA ILE A 510 -22.96 34.70 -6.57
C ILE A 510 -22.17 36.00 -6.51
N LEU A 511 -20.99 35.99 -7.10
CA LEU A 511 -20.11 37.16 -7.16
C LEU A 511 -20.30 37.88 -8.49
N TYR A 512 -20.82 39.09 -8.43
CA TYR A 512 -21.02 39.97 -9.56
C TYR A 512 -19.80 40.88 -9.74
N ASP A 513 -19.36 41.07 -10.98
CA ASP A 513 -18.23 41.92 -11.28
C ASP A 513 -18.62 43.40 -11.10
N GLN A 514 -18.25 43.98 -9.98
CA GLN A 514 -18.56 45.35 -9.64
C GLN A 514 -17.81 46.39 -10.46
N ASP A 515 -16.64 46.07 -11.00
CA ASP A 515 -15.89 46.96 -11.87
C ASP A 515 -16.63 47.23 -13.19
N TYR A 516 -17.52 46.31 -13.57
CA TYR A 516 -18.42 46.43 -14.71
C TYR A 516 -19.86 46.69 -14.34
N HIS A 517 -20.12 47.16 -13.14
CA HIS A 517 -21.46 47.58 -12.68
C HIS A 517 -22.53 46.47 -12.76
N LEU A 518 -22.16 45.22 -12.61
CA LEU A 518 -23.11 44.12 -12.52
C LEU A 518 -23.54 43.91 -11.08
N ILE A 519 -24.85 43.82 -10.88
CA ILE A 519 -25.47 43.56 -9.57
C ILE A 519 -26.58 42.53 -9.70
N GLY A 520 -26.84 41.80 -8.62
CA GLY A 520 -28.00 40.90 -8.54
C GLY A 520 -29.26 41.70 -8.27
N ASP A 521 -30.36 41.31 -8.90
CA ASP A 521 -31.69 41.92 -8.62
C ASP A 521 -32.19 41.53 -7.20
N GLU A 522 -32.86 42.45 -6.53
CA GLU A 522 -33.41 42.22 -5.18
C GLU A 522 -34.47 41.10 -5.15
N SER A 523 -35.05 40.74 -6.27
CA SER A 523 -36.02 39.64 -6.41
C SER A 523 -35.38 38.25 -6.47
N ASN A 524 -34.05 38.15 -6.54
CA ASN A 524 -33.34 36.87 -6.60
C ASN A 524 -33.55 36.03 -5.35
N PRO A 525 -33.56 34.70 -5.46
CA PRO A 525 -33.57 33.81 -4.31
C PRO A 525 -32.43 34.10 -3.32
N SER A 526 -32.74 33.99 -2.01
CA SER A 526 -31.70 34.17 -0.98
C SER A 526 -30.69 33.07 -1.00
N LEU A 527 -29.42 33.43 -0.87
CA LEU A 527 -28.31 32.47 -0.76
C LEU A 527 -27.97 32.19 0.72
N PRO A 528 -27.46 30.97 1.05
CA PRO A 528 -27.30 29.83 0.15
C PRO A 528 -28.64 29.24 -0.32
N TYR A 529 -28.70 28.83 -1.59
CA TYR A 529 -29.87 28.23 -2.21
C TYR A 529 -29.59 26.77 -2.59
N THR A 530 -30.46 25.85 -2.15
CA THR A 530 -30.35 24.43 -2.51
C THR A 530 -31.22 24.14 -3.73
N LEU A 531 -30.59 23.77 -4.83
CA LEU A 531 -31.25 23.40 -6.08
C LEU A 531 -31.34 21.88 -6.14
N GLN A 532 -32.53 21.34 -5.97
CA GLN A 532 -32.75 19.88 -5.97
C GLN A 532 -32.55 19.28 -7.36
N VAL A 533 -32.26 17.98 -7.40
CA VAL A 533 -32.11 17.22 -8.66
C VAL A 533 -33.30 17.46 -9.59
N GLY A 534 -33.03 17.77 -10.84
CA GLY A 534 -34.01 18.03 -11.90
C GLY A 534 -34.74 19.39 -11.80
N GLN A 535 -34.50 20.16 -10.75
CA GLN A 535 -35.09 21.49 -10.60
C GLN A 535 -34.31 22.59 -11.33
N SER A 536 -34.98 23.71 -11.57
CA SER A 536 -34.38 24.90 -12.15
C SER A 536 -34.61 26.11 -11.27
N VAL A 537 -33.70 27.04 -11.22
CA VAL A 537 -33.81 28.34 -10.55
C VAL A 537 -33.27 29.43 -11.47
N THR A 538 -33.97 30.59 -11.49
CA THR A 538 -33.57 31.73 -12.33
C THR A 538 -33.06 32.85 -11.45
N PHE A 539 -31.95 33.46 -11.86
CA PHE A 539 -31.38 34.65 -11.25
C PHE A 539 -31.40 35.81 -12.25
N ASN A 540 -31.74 36.98 -11.77
CA ASN A 540 -31.76 38.21 -12.54
C ASN A 540 -30.50 39.02 -12.25
N VAL A 541 -29.89 39.56 -13.30
CA VAL A 541 -28.70 40.39 -13.24
C VAL A 541 -29.05 41.77 -13.83
N VAL A 542 -28.75 42.77 -13.07
CA VAL A 542 -28.96 44.17 -13.49
C VAL A 542 -27.60 44.77 -13.85
N PHE A 543 -27.58 45.44 -14.97
CA PHE A 543 -26.45 46.29 -15.36
C PHE A 543 -26.79 47.73 -14.90
N ASP A 544 -26.07 48.23 -13.90
CA ASP A 544 -26.32 49.55 -13.29
C ASP A 544 -25.11 50.45 -13.47
N ALA A 545 -25.01 51.08 -14.66
CA ALA A 545 -23.94 52.02 -14.93
C ALA A 545 -24.50 53.34 -15.46
N LEU A 546 -24.04 54.45 -14.94
CA LEU A 546 -24.22 55.77 -15.48
C LEU A 546 -23.01 56.13 -16.36
N PHE A 547 -23.22 56.12 -17.69
CA PHE A 547 -22.18 56.55 -18.60
C PHE A 547 -22.28 58.05 -18.95
N PRO A 548 -21.16 58.77 -19.03
CA PRO A 548 -21.16 60.13 -19.53
C PRO A 548 -21.53 60.17 -21.05
N PRO A 549 -22.30 61.13 -21.46
CA PRO A 549 -22.61 61.30 -22.88
C PRO A 549 -21.38 61.71 -23.66
N GLY A 550 -20.86 60.86 -24.46
CA GLY A 550 -19.71 61.16 -25.28
C GLY A 550 -19.19 59.96 -26.03
N LYS A 551 -19.31 60.05 -27.30
CA LYS A 551 -18.57 59.35 -28.39
C LYS A 551 -17.85 58.04 -28.02
N ASP A 552 -18.07 57.10 -28.92
CA ASP A 552 -17.38 55.87 -29.19
C ASP A 552 -18.01 54.61 -28.57
N ASP A 553 -18.06 53.57 -29.38
CA ASP A 553 -18.57 52.25 -29.05
C ASP A 553 -17.83 51.72 -27.85
N VAL A 554 -18.57 51.40 -26.80
CA VAL A 554 -18.01 50.83 -25.58
C VAL A 554 -18.55 49.43 -25.44
N TYR A 555 -17.66 48.45 -25.42
CA TYR A 555 -17.95 47.07 -25.06
C TYR A 555 -17.54 46.86 -23.61
N PHE A 556 -18.43 46.28 -22.82
CA PHE A 556 -18.11 45.80 -21.47
C PHE A 556 -18.20 44.29 -21.43
N ILE A 557 -17.26 43.67 -20.74
CA ILE A 557 -17.28 42.25 -20.48
C ILE A 557 -17.05 42.09 -18.98
N GLY A 558 -18.08 41.68 -18.31
CA GLY A 558 -18.04 41.32 -16.90
C GLY A 558 -18.23 39.83 -16.74
N GLU A 559 -17.86 39.33 -15.59
CA GLU A 559 -17.98 37.93 -15.23
C GLU A 559 -18.87 37.79 -14.00
N ILE A 560 -19.73 36.78 -14.00
CA ILE A 560 -20.53 36.39 -12.84
C ILE A 560 -20.03 35.02 -12.40
N LYS A 561 -19.54 34.92 -11.15
CA LYS A 561 -19.02 33.67 -10.60
C LYS A 561 -20.05 33.07 -9.64
N LEU A 562 -20.40 31.84 -9.90
CA LEU A 562 -21.27 31.03 -9.05
C LEU A 562 -20.42 30.09 -8.22
N MET A 563 -20.53 30.20 -6.90
CA MET A 563 -19.87 29.29 -5.98
C MET A 563 -20.86 28.18 -5.61
N THR A 564 -20.57 26.95 -6.03
CA THR A 564 -21.48 25.82 -5.84
C THR A 564 -20.77 24.60 -5.24
N THR A 565 -21.54 23.65 -4.71
CA THR A 565 -20.98 22.36 -4.22
C THR A 565 -20.41 21.48 -5.33
N VAL A 566 -20.71 21.78 -6.61
CA VAL A 566 -20.13 21.11 -7.78
C VAL A 566 -19.06 21.96 -8.46
N GLY A 567 -18.46 22.86 -7.70
CA GLY A 567 -17.38 23.74 -8.15
C GLY A 567 -17.83 25.12 -8.60
N GLU A 568 -16.85 25.98 -8.94
CA GLU A 568 -17.08 27.32 -9.48
C GLU A 568 -17.64 27.20 -10.90
N ARG A 569 -18.66 28.03 -11.21
CA ARG A 569 -19.21 28.20 -12.55
C ARG A 569 -19.19 29.67 -12.93
N ARG A 570 -19.06 29.97 -14.20
CA ARG A 570 -18.93 31.33 -14.71
C ARG A 570 -19.92 31.62 -15.81
N ILE A 571 -20.45 32.84 -15.81
CA ILE A 571 -21.35 33.38 -16.82
C ILE A 571 -20.71 34.65 -17.34
N GLN A 572 -20.65 34.79 -18.65
CA GLN A 572 -20.18 36.03 -19.28
C GLN A 572 -21.32 37.05 -19.34
N ALA A 573 -21.05 38.28 -18.97
CA ALA A 573 -21.97 39.39 -19.12
C ALA A 573 -21.39 40.40 -20.14
N MET A 574 -22.10 40.57 -21.22
CA MET A 574 -21.65 41.42 -22.36
C MET A 574 -22.63 42.54 -22.62
N MET A 575 -22.13 43.77 -22.79
CA MET A 575 -22.91 44.85 -23.24
C MET A 575 -22.47 45.27 -24.66
N ARG A 576 -23.45 45.46 -25.56
CA ARG A 576 -23.28 46.01 -26.89
C ARG A 576 -24.07 47.29 -27.02
N LYS A 577 -23.39 48.38 -27.32
CA LYS A 577 -24.06 49.59 -27.81
C LYS A 577 -24.13 49.49 -29.34
N THR A 578 -25.33 49.34 -29.87
CA THR A 578 -25.56 49.29 -31.31
C THR A 578 -25.39 50.66 -31.93
N ILE A 579 -24.45 50.84 -32.81
CA ILE A 579 -24.48 51.88 -33.83
C ILE A 579 -24.60 51.17 -35.17
N TRP A 580 -25.70 51.41 -35.85
CA TRP A 580 -26.07 51.06 -37.20
C TRP A 580 -25.14 50.12 -38.02
N ASP A 581 -25.68 49.02 -38.51
CA ASP A 581 -25.08 47.96 -39.32
C ASP A 581 -24.56 48.43 -40.72
N SER A 582 -23.73 49.46 -40.78
CA SER A 582 -23.04 49.86 -42.01
C SER A 582 -21.52 49.82 -41.78
N GLY A 583 -20.80 49.20 -42.71
CA GLY A 583 -19.37 49.10 -42.66
C GLY A 583 -18.86 47.66 -42.62
N LEU A 584 -17.67 47.44 -42.00
CA LEU A 584 -17.11 46.11 -41.78
C LEU A 584 -17.78 45.45 -40.58
N VAL A 585 -18.47 44.35 -40.80
CA VAL A 585 -19.19 43.62 -39.74
C VAL A 585 -18.74 42.17 -39.63
N LEU A 586 -18.75 41.65 -38.39
CA LEU A 586 -18.60 40.22 -38.12
C LEU A 586 -19.94 39.52 -38.40
N VAL A 587 -19.91 38.44 -39.19
CA VAL A 587 -21.10 37.68 -39.55
C VAL A 587 -21.30 36.51 -38.59
N GLY A 588 -22.49 36.39 -38.01
CA GLY A 588 -22.83 35.30 -37.12
C GLY A 588 -22.70 35.65 -35.63
N SER A 589 -22.16 34.77 -34.84
CA SER A 589 -21.93 34.99 -33.38
C SER A 589 -20.91 36.11 -33.19
N PRO A 590 -21.12 37.01 -32.23
CA PRO A 590 -20.14 38.04 -31.87
C PRO A 590 -18.87 37.43 -31.21
N ASN A 591 -18.91 36.17 -30.86
CA ASN A 591 -17.81 35.41 -30.32
C ASN A 591 -17.43 34.25 -31.23
N VAL A 592 -16.15 33.98 -31.32
CA VAL A 592 -15.60 32.84 -32.04
C VAL A 592 -15.09 31.84 -31.04
N TYR A 593 -15.61 30.61 -31.08
CA TYR A 593 -15.24 29.53 -30.16
C TYR A 593 -14.26 28.58 -30.84
N VAL A 594 -13.08 28.44 -30.28
CA VAL A 594 -12.06 27.47 -30.70
C VAL A 594 -12.14 26.27 -29.76
N GLU A 595 -12.87 25.26 -30.19
CA GLU A 595 -13.20 24.06 -29.35
C GLU A 595 -12.24 22.90 -29.59
N ASP A 596 -11.49 22.90 -30.71
CA ASP A 596 -10.56 21.83 -31.07
C ASP A 596 -9.29 22.36 -31.78
N GLU A 597 -8.31 21.48 -32.03
CA GLU A 597 -7.04 21.80 -32.68
C GLU A 597 -7.20 22.28 -34.18
N ASP A 598 -8.31 21.92 -34.80
CA ASP A 598 -8.63 22.36 -36.18
C ASP A 598 -9.00 23.84 -36.23
N GLY A 599 -9.35 24.39 -35.05
CA GLY A 599 -9.60 25.82 -34.88
C GLY A 599 -11.02 26.26 -35.24
N ALA A 600 -11.22 27.56 -35.32
CA ALA A 600 -12.49 28.18 -35.68
C ALA A 600 -12.31 29.23 -36.74
N GLU A 601 -13.40 29.64 -37.39
CA GLU A 601 -13.39 30.64 -38.45
C GLU A 601 -14.32 31.81 -38.10
N ALA A 602 -13.79 33.03 -38.21
CA ALA A 602 -14.59 34.26 -38.22
C ALA A 602 -14.80 34.74 -39.63
N VAL A 603 -15.98 35.15 -39.93
CA VAL A 603 -16.32 35.70 -41.24
C VAL A 603 -16.69 37.18 -41.11
N LEU A 604 -15.97 38.02 -41.82
CA LEU A 604 -16.26 39.46 -41.95
C LEU A 604 -17.03 39.71 -43.23
N GLN A 605 -17.90 40.71 -43.24
CA GLN A 605 -18.62 41.16 -44.42
C GLN A 605 -18.55 42.69 -44.58
N ASN A 606 -18.32 43.15 -45.79
CA ASN A 606 -18.44 44.58 -46.10
C ASN A 606 -19.93 44.89 -46.35
N ARG A 607 -20.61 45.52 -45.38
CA ARG A 607 -22.01 45.96 -45.45
C ARG A 607 -22.16 47.47 -45.62
N ASN A 608 -21.27 48.10 -46.32
CA ASN A 608 -21.32 49.55 -46.57
C ASN A 608 -22.53 49.92 -47.42
N PHE A 609 -23.52 50.59 -46.83
CA PHE A 609 -24.77 51.01 -47.52
C PHE A 609 -24.63 52.38 -48.11
N GLY A 610 -24.61 52.47 -49.42
CA GLY A 610 -24.88 53.71 -50.08
C GLY A 610 -24.01 54.15 -51.27
N THR A 611 -22.81 53.71 -51.39
CA THR A 611 -21.93 53.87 -52.52
C THR A 611 -21.03 52.68 -52.63
N HIS A 612 -20.74 52.16 -53.79
CA HIS A 612 -19.89 50.98 -54.04
C HIS A 612 -18.50 51.08 -53.41
N GLU A 613 -18.43 51.41 -52.14
CA GLU A 613 -17.18 51.65 -51.43
C GLU A 613 -16.57 50.34 -50.96
N THR A 614 -15.32 50.21 -51.25
CA THR A 614 -14.49 49.10 -50.81
C THR A 614 -13.96 49.38 -49.43
N ILE A 615 -13.89 48.34 -48.58
CA ILE A 615 -13.23 48.41 -47.26
C ILE A 615 -11.89 47.72 -47.37
N LYS A 616 -10.84 48.42 -46.98
CA LYS A 616 -9.49 47.84 -46.94
C LYS A 616 -9.15 47.39 -45.52
N ILE A 617 -8.95 46.09 -45.32
CA ILE A 617 -8.39 45.53 -44.10
C ILE A 617 -6.87 45.74 -44.13
N ASN A 618 -6.34 46.46 -43.15
CA ASN A 618 -4.94 46.80 -43.04
C ASN A 618 -4.14 45.80 -42.17
N SER A 619 -4.66 45.44 -41.00
CA SER A 619 -4.07 44.44 -40.10
C SER A 619 -5.13 43.72 -39.32
N ILE A 620 -4.78 42.51 -38.86
CA ILE A 620 -5.55 41.69 -37.92
C ILE A 620 -4.58 41.25 -36.84
N GLU A 621 -4.86 41.63 -35.62
CA GLU A 621 -3.93 41.45 -34.50
C GLU A 621 -4.68 40.94 -33.28
N GLU A 622 -4.05 40.06 -32.53
CA GLU A 622 -4.52 39.67 -31.20
C GLU A 622 -4.15 40.76 -30.19
N VAL A 623 -5.08 41.11 -29.31
CA VAL A 623 -4.91 42.15 -28.31
C VAL A 623 -4.42 41.51 -26.99
N GLY A 624 -3.21 41.86 -26.55
CA GLY A 624 -2.63 41.36 -25.29
C GLY A 624 -1.13 41.13 -25.39
N ASP A 625 -0.50 41.01 -24.21
CA ASP A 625 0.95 40.81 -24.11
C ASP A 625 1.39 39.37 -24.42
N THR A 626 0.46 38.42 -24.38
CA THR A 626 0.75 36.99 -24.56
C THR A 626 -0.27 36.40 -25.57
N PRO A 627 0.02 36.41 -26.86
CA PRO A 627 -0.93 35.92 -27.85
C PRO A 627 -1.11 34.40 -27.78
N ILE A 628 -2.37 33.97 -27.70
CA ILE A 628 -2.78 32.54 -27.57
C ILE A 628 -3.30 31.94 -28.88
N LEU A 629 -3.42 32.77 -29.96
CA LEU A 629 -3.95 32.37 -31.25
C LEU A 629 -2.91 32.45 -32.36
N ASN A 630 -2.93 31.51 -33.30
CA ASN A 630 -2.44 31.72 -34.65
C ASN A 630 -3.59 32.28 -35.48
N ILE A 631 -3.36 33.38 -36.14
CA ILE A 631 -4.35 34.10 -36.95
C ILE A 631 -3.97 33.92 -38.42
N GLU A 632 -4.83 33.31 -39.21
CA GLU A 632 -4.63 33.03 -40.62
C GLU A 632 -5.74 33.72 -41.44
N PRO A 633 -5.52 34.93 -41.99
CA PRO A 633 -6.49 35.58 -42.83
C PRO A 633 -6.56 34.90 -44.22
N GLN A 634 -7.75 34.86 -44.81
CA GLN A 634 -8.03 34.24 -46.10
C GLN A 634 -7.13 34.77 -47.24
N HIS A 635 -6.74 36.05 -47.16
CA HIS A 635 -5.89 36.72 -48.16
C HIS A 635 -4.75 37.47 -47.45
N GLU A 636 -3.66 37.70 -48.19
CA GLU A 636 -2.56 38.53 -47.67
C GLU A 636 -3.03 39.96 -47.40
N LEU A 637 -2.63 40.51 -46.27
CA LEU A 637 -2.97 41.86 -45.85
C LEU A 637 -1.90 42.86 -46.33
N PRO A 638 -2.27 44.08 -46.71
CA PRO A 638 -3.62 44.65 -46.70
C PRO A 638 -4.51 44.15 -47.85
N TYR A 639 -5.76 43.82 -47.57
CA TYR A 639 -6.73 43.31 -48.53
C TYR A 639 -7.91 44.28 -48.70
N THR A 640 -8.39 44.49 -49.93
CA THR A 640 -9.51 45.37 -50.22
C THR A 640 -10.75 44.54 -50.54
N MET A 641 -11.74 44.61 -49.71
CA MET A 641 -13.03 43.91 -49.82
C MET A 641 -13.98 44.77 -50.69
N ALA A 642 -14.60 44.16 -51.68
CA ALA A 642 -15.68 44.75 -52.42
C ALA A 642 -16.97 44.81 -51.59
N HIS A 643 -17.97 45.60 -52.00
CA HIS A 643 -19.27 45.64 -51.39
C HIS A 643 -19.94 44.27 -51.37
N ASN A 644 -20.46 43.85 -50.17
CA ASN A 644 -21.01 42.54 -49.90
C ASN A 644 -20.03 41.33 -49.95
N GLU A 645 -18.75 41.59 -50.10
CA GLU A 645 -17.73 40.53 -50.06
C GLU A 645 -17.58 40.01 -48.63
N TYR A 646 -17.27 38.70 -48.52
CA TYR A 646 -16.96 38.01 -47.29
C TYR A 646 -15.46 37.77 -47.22
N PHE A 647 -14.91 37.85 -45.99
CA PHE A 647 -13.51 37.64 -45.72
C PHE A 647 -13.36 36.75 -44.46
N SER A 648 -12.77 35.57 -44.60
CA SER A 648 -12.60 34.64 -43.51
C SER A 648 -11.26 34.82 -42.80
N ILE A 649 -11.28 34.58 -41.50
CA ILE A 649 -10.11 34.56 -40.62
C ILE A 649 -10.15 33.24 -39.86
N LYS A 650 -9.16 32.41 -40.05
CA LYS A 650 -9.03 31.16 -39.29
C LYS A 650 -8.19 31.40 -38.04
N PHE A 651 -8.65 30.85 -36.91
CA PHE A 651 -7.98 30.88 -35.61
C PHE A 651 -7.64 29.46 -35.19
N THR A 652 -6.38 29.19 -34.85
CA THR A 652 -5.95 27.94 -34.23
C THR A 652 -5.23 28.26 -32.94
N PRO A 653 -5.34 27.41 -31.92
CA PRO A 653 -4.73 27.68 -30.62
C PRO A 653 -3.20 27.61 -30.70
N LYS A 654 -2.52 28.53 -29.99
CA LYS A 654 -1.10 28.41 -29.67
C LYS A 654 -0.95 27.67 -28.37
N VAL A 655 -0.11 26.64 -28.35
CA VAL A 655 0.16 25.85 -27.14
C VAL A 655 0.89 26.71 -26.12
N GLN A 656 0.21 27.12 -25.05
CA GLN A 656 0.78 27.73 -23.85
C GLN A 656 0.02 27.23 -22.62
N ALA A 657 0.73 27.03 -21.52
CA ALA A 657 0.15 26.50 -20.26
C ALA A 657 -0.63 27.59 -19.51
N GLY A 658 -1.91 27.36 -19.27
CA GLY A 658 -2.79 28.19 -18.45
C GLY A 658 -4.06 27.43 -18.08
N LYS A 659 -4.82 27.80 -17.07
CA LYS A 659 -6.04 27.11 -16.62
C LYS A 659 -7.30 27.91 -16.90
N GLY A 660 -8.34 27.36 -17.53
CA GLY A 660 -9.69 27.88 -17.82
C GLY A 660 -9.91 28.22 -19.29
N TYR A 661 -11.13 28.52 -19.73
CA TYR A 661 -11.34 29.15 -21.05
C TYR A 661 -10.57 30.47 -21.05
N GLU A 662 -9.51 30.58 -21.86
CA GLU A 662 -8.85 31.85 -22.07
C GLU A 662 -9.60 32.60 -23.16
N ASN A 663 -10.02 33.82 -22.86
CA ASN A 663 -10.56 34.73 -23.84
C ASN A 663 -9.45 35.68 -24.32
N THR A 664 -9.48 35.97 -25.59
CA THR A 664 -8.64 37.01 -26.19
C THR A 664 -9.46 37.83 -27.15
N PHE A 665 -8.98 39.03 -27.44
CA PHE A 665 -9.61 39.88 -28.43
C PHE A 665 -8.80 39.91 -29.72
N VAL A 666 -9.52 39.88 -30.81
CA VAL A 666 -8.93 40.12 -32.15
C VAL A 666 -9.41 41.45 -32.64
N LYS A 667 -8.43 42.25 -33.02
CA LYS A 667 -8.60 43.59 -33.56
C LYS A 667 -8.33 43.59 -35.07
N VAL A 668 -9.30 44.08 -35.82
CA VAL A 668 -9.20 44.28 -37.26
C VAL A 668 -9.15 45.79 -37.55
N GLN A 669 -8.03 46.25 -38.08
CA GLN A 669 -7.87 47.61 -38.53
C GLN A 669 -8.27 47.74 -40.00
N SER A 670 -9.21 48.59 -40.31
CA SER A 670 -9.68 48.83 -41.68
C SER A 670 -9.79 50.31 -42.02
N THR A 671 -10.07 50.61 -43.29
CA THR A 671 -10.38 51.98 -43.73
C THR A 671 -11.75 52.49 -43.22
N ASP A 672 -12.56 51.56 -42.70
CA ASP A 672 -13.86 51.87 -42.09
C ASP A 672 -13.78 52.04 -40.55
N GLY A 673 -12.60 51.90 -39.98
CA GLY A 673 -12.32 51.99 -38.58
C GLY A 673 -11.79 50.67 -38.00
N GLU A 674 -11.91 50.55 -36.70
CA GLU A 674 -11.47 49.38 -35.92
C GLU A 674 -12.69 48.50 -35.59
N LEU A 675 -12.60 47.20 -35.91
CA LEU A 675 -13.52 46.18 -35.47
C LEU A 675 -12.80 45.28 -34.48
N GLN A 676 -13.37 45.07 -33.30
CA GLN A 676 -12.85 44.16 -32.27
C GLN A 676 -13.91 43.14 -31.91
N PHE A 677 -13.50 41.88 -31.81
CA PHE A 677 -14.37 40.80 -31.37
C PHE A 677 -13.60 39.80 -30.51
N MET A 678 -14.31 39.00 -29.74
CA MET A 678 -13.73 38.06 -28.80
C MET A 678 -13.56 36.67 -29.42
N VAL A 679 -12.45 36.02 -29.11
CA VAL A 679 -12.18 34.61 -29.40
C VAL A 679 -11.97 33.88 -28.09
N LEU A 680 -12.77 32.84 -27.89
CA LEU A 680 -12.74 31.95 -26.71
C LEU A 680 -12.05 30.66 -27.13
N VAL A 681 -10.99 30.32 -26.41
CA VAL A 681 -10.20 29.10 -26.69
C VAL A 681 -10.40 28.13 -25.55
N ASN A 682 -10.78 26.88 -25.86
CA ASN A 682 -10.89 25.81 -24.88
C ASN A 682 -9.50 25.50 -24.32
N GLU A 683 -9.38 25.45 -22.98
CA GLU A 683 -8.13 25.25 -22.27
C GLU A 683 -7.44 23.93 -22.52
N ASP A 684 -8.21 22.87 -22.69
CA ASP A 684 -7.65 21.55 -22.97
C ASP A 684 -6.78 21.57 -24.23
N LEU A 685 -7.03 22.55 -25.14
CA LEU A 685 -6.23 22.76 -26.32
C LEU A 685 -4.96 23.58 -26.08
N LEU A 686 -4.90 24.32 -24.98
CA LEU A 686 -3.74 25.13 -24.59
C LEU A 686 -2.79 24.36 -23.67
N SER A 687 -3.19 23.17 -23.19
CA SER A 687 -2.48 22.38 -22.14
C SER A 687 -1.52 21.33 -22.67
N VAL A 688 -1.37 21.12 -23.97
CA VAL A 688 -0.44 20.11 -24.53
C VAL A 688 0.74 20.77 -25.22
N SER A 689 1.80 21.09 -24.47
CA SER A 689 3.16 20.90 -24.94
C SER A 689 3.94 20.03 -23.99
N GLU A 690 4.07 18.77 -24.32
CA GLU A 690 5.25 18.03 -23.91
C GLU A 690 6.50 18.78 -24.39
N ASN A 691 7.39 19.09 -23.41
CA ASN A 691 8.78 19.45 -23.60
C ASN A 691 9.17 20.89 -23.92
N ALA A 692 9.25 21.68 -22.85
CA ALA A 692 10.47 22.47 -22.61
C ALA A 692 10.45 22.92 -21.15
N ASN A 693 11.23 22.30 -20.30
CA ASN A 693 11.54 22.57 -18.91
C ASN A 693 10.91 21.66 -17.86
N VAL A 694 10.84 20.36 -18.14
CA VAL A 694 10.62 19.38 -17.07
C VAL A 694 11.90 19.28 -16.25
N LEU A 695 11.84 19.69 -14.99
CA LEU A 695 12.88 19.45 -14.00
C LEU A 695 13.19 17.95 -13.94
N LYS A 696 14.46 17.58 -14.21
CA LYS A 696 14.92 16.20 -14.07
C LYS A 696 16.05 16.14 -13.05
N LEU A 697 16.03 15.12 -12.20
CA LEU A 697 17.05 14.88 -11.16
C LEU A 697 17.62 13.48 -11.32
N TYR A 698 18.92 13.39 -11.58
CA TYR A 698 19.56 12.09 -11.74
C TYR A 698 21.08 12.13 -11.40
N PRO A 699 21.62 10.99 -10.88
CA PRO A 699 20.90 9.83 -10.41
C PRO A 699 20.05 10.17 -9.18
N ASN A 700 18.90 9.54 -9.04
CA ASN A 700 18.05 9.67 -7.86
C ASN A 700 17.49 8.28 -7.51
N PRO A 701 17.96 7.63 -6.42
CA PRO A 701 18.91 8.14 -5.42
C PRO A 701 20.33 8.38 -5.92
N SER A 702 21.06 9.33 -5.27
CA SER A 702 22.43 9.69 -5.61
C SER A 702 23.41 9.34 -4.47
N ASN A 703 24.69 9.22 -4.77
CA ASN A 703 25.77 9.00 -3.80
C ASN A 703 26.53 10.32 -3.53
N GLY A 704 25.85 11.30 -2.95
CA GLY A 704 26.42 12.62 -2.62
C GLY A 704 26.26 13.67 -3.73
N GLN A 705 26.13 13.27 -4.99
CA GLN A 705 26.11 14.17 -6.13
C GLN A 705 24.99 13.80 -7.11
N PHE A 706 24.20 14.76 -7.57
CA PHE A 706 23.16 14.60 -8.58
C PHE A 706 23.13 15.79 -9.53
N THR A 707 22.57 15.57 -10.70
CA THR A 707 22.42 16.60 -11.74
C THR A 707 20.98 17.09 -11.79
N ILE A 708 20.81 18.40 -11.79
CA ILE A 708 19.57 19.08 -12.08
C ILE A 708 19.60 19.42 -13.58
N GLU A 709 18.63 18.95 -14.34
CA GLU A 709 18.45 19.28 -15.75
C GLU A 709 17.19 20.12 -15.91
N GLY A 710 17.29 21.26 -16.55
CA GLY A 710 16.22 22.21 -16.76
C GLY A 710 16.76 23.63 -16.99
N GLU A 711 15.89 24.63 -16.95
CA GLU A 711 16.26 26.05 -17.07
C GLU A 711 15.55 26.87 -15.98
N GLY A 712 16.32 27.66 -15.23
CA GLY A 712 15.81 28.52 -14.16
C GLY A 712 16.53 28.37 -12.83
N LEU A 713 16.01 29.03 -11.81
CA LEU A 713 16.57 29.00 -10.46
C LEU A 713 16.02 27.80 -9.68
N ALA A 714 16.89 26.82 -9.39
CA ALA A 714 16.56 25.68 -8.56
C ALA A 714 16.83 26.00 -7.07
N ILE A 715 15.82 25.83 -6.22
CA ILE A 715 15.94 26.00 -4.77
C ILE A 715 15.77 24.65 -4.10
N ILE A 716 16.70 24.28 -3.25
CA ILE A 716 16.75 22.99 -2.58
C ILE A 716 16.44 23.15 -1.11
N TYR A 717 15.49 22.37 -0.63
CA TYR A 717 15.02 22.35 0.76
C TYR A 717 15.31 20.99 1.42
N ASN A 718 15.57 21.00 2.72
CA ASN A 718 15.59 19.78 3.52
C ASN A 718 14.17 19.37 3.95
N THR A 719 14.04 18.23 4.62
CA THR A 719 12.75 17.70 5.11
C THR A 719 12.03 18.57 6.14
N LEU A 720 12.73 19.58 6.72
CA LEU A 720 12.15 20.56 7.62
C LEU A 720 11.68 21.83 6.89
N GLY A 721 11.75 21.86 5.56
CA GLY A 721 11.38 23.02 4.74
C GLY A 721 12.40 24.16 4.75
N GLN A 722 13.61 23.97 5.28
CA GLN A 722 14.65 24.97 5.28
C GLN A 722 15.42 24.96 3.95
N LYS A 723 15.65 26.14 3.37
CA LYS A 723 16.47 26.27 2.17
C LYS A 723 17.92 25.90 2.45
N VAL A 724 18.42 24.88 1.74
CA VAL A 724 19.78 24.35 1.88
C VAL A 724 20.70 24.90 0.82
N LYS A 725 20.21 25.05 -0.40
CA LYS A 725 21.01 25.50 -1.54
C LYS A 725 20.13 26.18 -2.59
N GLU A 726 20.75 27.05 -3.36
CA GLU A 726 20.13 27.72 -4.51
C GLU A 726 21.12 27.67 -5.67
N VAL A 727 20.65 27.30 -6.87
CA VAL A 727 21.51 27.04 -8.03
C VAL A 727 20.81 27.48 -9.29
N GLU A 728 21.46 28.33 -10.08
CA GLU A 728 21.02 28.68 -11.42
C GLU A 728 21.30 27.52 -12.37
N VAL A 729 20.29 27.02 -13.06
CA VAL A 729 20.39 25.89 -13.99
C VAL A 729 20.13 26.39 -15.41
N ASN A 730 21.14 26.23 -16.27
CA ASN A 730 21.05 26.50 -17.71
C ASN A 730 21.38 25.19 -18.44
N GLY A 731 20.37 24.38 -18.69
CA GLY A 731 20.49 23.04 -19.25
C GLY A 731 20.79 22.00 -18.16
N LYS A 732 22.03 21.84 -17.72
CA LYS A 732 22.43 20.83 -16.71
C LYS A 732 23.37 21.42 -15.68
N GLN A 733 23.05 21.21 -14.40
CA GLN A 733 23.89 21.67 -13.30
C GLN A 733 24.04 20.55 -12.25
N THR A 734 25.28 20.23 -11.92
CA THR A 734 25.56 19.21 -10.89
C THR A 734 25.62 19.86 -9.50
N VAL A 735 25.05 19.18 -8.52
CA VAL A 735 24.93 19.65 -7.14
C VAL A 735 25.43 18.57 -6.19
N ASP A 736 26.26 18.98 -5.23
CA ASP A 736 26.71 18.14 -4.11
C ASP A 736 25.92 18.49 -2.86
N LEU A 737 25.40 17.46 -2.17
CA LEU A 737 24.75 17.59 -0.88
C LEU A 737 25.17 16.44 0.04
N GLU A 738 25.07 16.67 1.32
CA GLU A 738 25.26 15.62 2.34
C GLU A 738 24.12 14.59 2.27
N LYS A 739 24.36 13.42 2.87
CA LYS A 739 23.34 12.36 2.97
C LYS A 739 22.04 12.90 3.57
N GLY A 740 20.95 12.69 2.86
CA GLY A 740 19.64 13.19 3.28
C GLY A 740 18.58 13.12 2.19
N VAL A 741 17.38 13.51 2.55
CA VAL A 741 16.26 13.67 1.63
C VAL A 741 16.00 15.15 1.41
N TYR A 742 15.90 15.56 0.16
CA TYR A 742 15.74 16.95 -0.22
C TYR A 742 14.61 17.12 -1.23
N VAL A 743 14.05 18.31 -1.27
CA VAL A 743 13.06 18.73 -2.27
C VAL A 743 13.69 19.83 -3.11
N VAL A 744 13.74 19.63 -4.40
CA VAL A 744 14.21 20.61 -5.39
C VAL A 744 13.01 21.25 -6.05
N LYS A 745 12.89 22.56 -5.93
CA LYS A 745 11.86 23.34 -6.59
C LYS A 745 12.53 24.23 -7.65
N MET A 746 12.03 24.18 -8.88
CA MET A 746 12.48 25.04 -9.97
C MET A 746 11.26 25.42 -10.83
N ASN A 747 11.00 26.71 -10.95
CA ASN A 747 9.75 27.24 -11.52
C ASN A 747 8.54 26.60 -10.79
N ASP A 748 7.58 26.03 -11.53
CA ASP A 748 6.40 25.34 -10.98
C ASP A 748 6.64 23.83 -10.75
N SER A 749 7.82 23.33 -11.05
CA SER A 749 8.18 21.93 -10.88
C SER A 749 8.82 21.69 -9.52
N VAL A 750 8.39 20.60 -8.85
CA VAL A 750 8.92 20.16 -7.56
C VAL A 750 9.25 18.67 -7.65
N MET A 751 10.47 18.31 -7.30
CA MET A 751 10.91 16.91 -7.28
C MET A 751 11.68 16.58 -6.02
N LYS A 752 11.51 15.35 -5.54
CA LYS A 752 12.29 14.80 -4.42
C LYS A 752 13.59 14.18 -4.91
N VAL A 753 14.69 14.42 -4.20
CA VAL A 753 15.96 13.72 -4.40
C VAL A 753 16.43 13.09 -3.10
N VAL A 754 16.91 11.87 -3.20
CA VAL A 754 17.51 11.12 -2.07
C VAL A 754 19.00 11.04 -2.29
N VAL A 755 19.77 11.54 -1.33
CA VAL A 755 21.24 11.46 -1.29
C VAL A 755 21.62 10.43 -0.23
N LYS A 756 22.26 9.32 -0.65
CA LYS A 756 22.65 8.18 0.19
C LYS A 756 23.99 8.39 0.90
#